data_9f44bf64500ef9c7759ef64ad787b45f
#
_entry.id   9f44bf64500ef9c7759ef64ad787b45f
#
_cell.length_a   1.000
_cell.length_b   1.000
_cell.length_c   1.000
_cell.angle_alpha   90.00
_cell.angle_beta   90.00
_cell.angle_gamma   90.00
#
_symmetry.space_group_name_H-M   'P 1'
#
loop_
_entity.id
_entity.type
_entity.pdbx_description
1 polymer ?
#
loop_
_entity_poly.entity_id
_entity_poly.type
_entity_poly.pdbx_seq_one_letter_code
_entity_poly.pdbx_strand_id
1 'polypeptide(L)'
;MKDLETIILPVLEMSCAVCANNVENTVKVLPGVEEASVNFAANTLSVKYHPSLITPQKMREAVQEAGYDLVVEVEDPTAVQEEMAREHYRKLRRNTIGAWVLSIPLALLGMVFMHTPGGNWIMMALALVIMIVFGRSFYVNGVRHALHGSANMDTLVALSTSIAFLFSFFNTVYPRFWYEKGLEPHVYYEASGVIIAFVLLGKLLEERAKNSTSSAIKSLMGLQPKTARRVRDGQEEEVSISFLRVGDLVSVRPGEKIPVDGTVSQGSSSVDESMLSGEPIPVVKSQGDRVLAGTINQKGAFLMEATGVGSATVLSQIVQMVQAAQGSKAPVQRIVDKISGIFVPIVVGLAILTFIVWLVVGGSGYFSYALLSAVSVLVIACPCALGLATPTALMVGMGKGAEHHILIKDAFALENLCKVDTVVLDKTGTLTEGVPEVTDSFWISEASRDMLDILYTAEMKSEHPLASAILSWLKGTEAAEIDADSFESVTGRGIQMQVHGVTYWVGSKGFLETFKAMVPPEAGREIIRWEEDGKSIVYYGWESELLAVMAISDRLKPTSGEAVEALKEMGIEVHLLTGDGKRTAETVAAMLDIRHYKADVLPSDKEEYIRSLQAAGKKVAMVGDGINDSQALARADVSIAMGKGTDIAMDVAMVTLITSDLMLLPDAIRLSKRTVRSIHQNLFWAFIYNLIGIPLAAGVLFPVNGLLLNPMLASAAMAFSSVSVVLNSLRLKWSKL
;
A
#
# COMPACT_ATOMS: atom_id res chain seq x y z
N MET A 1 -5.33 -23.65 16.22
CA MET A 1 -5.53 -22.21 16.13
C MET A 1 -6.80 -22.02 15.33
N LYS A 2 -7.83 -21.36 15.88
CA LYS A 2 -9.14 -21.20 15.22
C LYS A 2 -8.99 -20.18 14.10
N ASP A 3 -9.55 -20.49 12.96
CA ASP A 3 -9.45 -19.72 11.71
C ASP A 3 -9.85 -18.26 11.92
N LEU A 4 -8.89 -17.36 11.80
CA LEU A 4 -9.08 -15.92 11.69
C LEU A 4 -9.22 -15.59 10.22
N GLU A 5 -10.31 -14.92 9.88
CA GLU A 5 -10.56 -14.47 8.50
C GLU A 5 -10.52 -12.95 8.45
N THR A 6 -9.96 -12.43 7.37
CA THR A 6 -9.96 -10.98 7.08
C THR A 6 -10.88 -10.72 5.91
N ILE A 7 -11.88 -9.84 6.10
CA ILE A 7 -12.81 -9.42 5.05
C ILE A 7 -12.78 -7.91 4.87
N ILE A 8 -12.92 -7.46 3.63
CA ILE A 8 -13.04 -6.03 3.29
C ILE A 8 -14.46 -5.81 2.76
N LEU A 9 -15.23 -4.97 3.47
CA LEU A 9 -16.61 -4.66 3.16
C LEU A 9 -16.77 -3.19 2.76
N PRO A 10 -17.47 -2.87 1.65
CA PRO A 10 -17.84 -1.50 1.33
C PRO A 10 -18.80 -0.92 2.37
N VAL A 11 -18.53 0.32 2.80
CA VAL A 11 -19.34 1.06 3.77
C VAL A 11 -20.07 2.19 3.07
N LEU A 12 -21.37 2.31 3.33
CA LEU A 12 -22.23 3.32 2.74
C LEU A 12 -22.54 4.44 3.74
N GLU A 13 -22.90 5.61 3.20
CA GLU A 13 -23.36 6.78 3.95
C GLU A 13 -22.32 7.45 4.88
N MET A 14 -21.04 7.14 4.75
CA MET A 14 -20.00 7.88 5.45
C MET A 14 -19.76 9.24 4.80
N SER A 15 -19.97 10.31 5.53
CA SER A 15 -19.78 11.68 5.04
C SER A 15 -18.55 12.40 5.62
N CYS A 16 -17.89 11.81 6.62
CA CYS A 16 -16.73 12.40 7.30
C CYS A 16 -15.90 11.37 8.06
N ALA A 17 -14.67 11.76 8.46
CA ALA A 17 -13.78 10.88 9.24
C ALA A 17 -14.34 10.45 10.60
N VAL A 18 -15.15 11.31 11.24
CA VAL A 18 -15.84 10.94 12.49
C VAL A 18 -16.85 9.82 12.25
N CYS A 19 -17.51 9.82 11.09
CA CYS A 19 -18.42 8.75 10.69
C CYS A 19 -17.67 7.42 10.54
N ALA A 20 -16.49 7.45 9.90
CA ALA A 20 -15.64 6.27 9.76
C ALA A 20 -15.22 5.71 11.13
N ASN A 21 -14.87 6.58 12.07
CA ASN A 21 -14.52 6.19 13.43
C ASN A 21 -15.70 5.56 14.18
N ASN A 22 -16.92 6.07 13.98
CA ASN A 22 -18.12 5.50 14.59
C ASN A 22 -18.39 4.09 14.06
N VAL A 23 -18.33 3.87 12.75
CA VAL A 23 -18.48 2.54 12.13
C VAL A 23 -17.42 1.58 12.67
N GLU A 24 -16.15 2.01 12.73
CA GLU A 24 -15.05 1.20 13.26
C GLU A 24 -15.30 0.78 14.71
N ASN A 25 -15.64 1.74 15.57
CA ASN A 25 -15.91 1.47 16.98
C ASN A 25 -17.13 0.56 17.18
N THR A 26 -18.18 0.73 16.36
CA THR A 26 -19.37 -0.12 16.39
C THR A 26 -19.01 -1.58 16.09
N VAL A 27 -18.19 -1.82 15.07
CA VAL A 27 -17.81 -3.20 14.69
C VAL A 27 -16.78 -3.77 15.65
N LYS A 28 -15.83 -2.97 16.14
CA LYS A 28 -14.75 -3.41 17.02
C LYS A 28 -15.22 -3.97 18.36
N VAL A 29 -16.35 -3.52 18.88
CA VAL A 29 -16.91 -4.01 20.15
C VAL A 29 -17.73 -5.29 20.01
N LEU A 30 -17.96 -5.77 18.78
CA LEU A 30 -18.74 -6.98 18.54
C LEU A 30 -17.95 -8.24 18.95
N PRO A 31 -18.63 -9.21 19.61
CA PRO A 31 -17.99 -10.46 20.00
C PRO A 31 -17.49 -11.24 18.77
N GLY A 32 -16.22 -11.64 18.78
CA GLY A 32 -15.61 -12.37 17.66
C GLY A 32 -14.86 -11.49 16.65
N VAL A 33 -14.82 -10.18 16.84
CA VAL A 33 -13.98 -9.26 16.07
C VAL A 33 -12.69 -9.03 16.85
N GLU A 34 -11.53 -9.30 16.22
CA GLU A 34 -10.21 -8.98 16.78
C GLU A 34 -9.77 -7.56 16.41
N GLU A 35 -9.93 -7.21 15.13
CA GLU A 35 -9.52 -5.91 14.61
C GLU A 35 -10.53 -5.41 13.59
N ALA A 36 -10.86 -4.13 13.67
CA ALA A 36 -11.65 -3.44 12.67
C ALA A 36 -10.98 -2.12 12.33
N SER A 37 -10.92 -1.78 11.05
CA SER A 37 -10.34 -0.54 10.56
C SER A 37 -11.14 -0.02 9.38
N VAL A 38 -11.54 1.26 9.44
CA VAL A 38 -12.28 1.91 8.36
C VAL A 38 -11.38 2.86 7.59
N ASN A 39 -11.30 2.65 6.27
CA ASN A 39 -10.70 3.61 5.36
C ASN A 39 -11.77 4.55 4.79
N PHE A 40 -11.79 5.78 5.28
CA PHE A 40 -12.73 6.79 4.81
C PHE A 40 -12.52 7.19 3.35
N ALA A 41 -11.27 7.19 2.85
CA ALA A 41 -11.00 7.57 1.46
C ALA A 41 -11.44 6.52 0.45
N ALA A 42 -11.32 5.23 0.81
CA ALA A 42 -11.78 4.11 0.00
C ALA A 42 -13.23 3.71 0.27
N ASN A 43 -13.86 4.24 1.33
CA ASN A 43 -15.17 3.82 1.83
C ASN A 43 -15.25 2.31 2.11
N THR A 44 -14.22 1.74 2.75
CA THR A 44 -14.13 0.31 3.08
C THR A 44 -13.89 0.10 4.56
N LEU A 45 -14.45 -0.99 5.09
CA LEU A 45 -14.22 -1.54 6.41
C LEU A 45 -13.43 -2.85 6.26
N SER A 46 -12.23 -2.91 6.82
CA SER A 46 -11.45 -4.13 6.96
C SER A 46 -11.68 -4.72 8.35
N VAL A 47 -12.08 -5.98 8.42
CA VAL A 47 -12.38 -6.67 9.68
C VAL A 47 -11.63 -7.99 9.73
N LYS A 48 -10.89 -8.19 10.84
CA LYS A 48 -10.29 -9.46 11.20
C LYS A 48 -11.14 -10.11 12.29
N TYR A 49 -11.74 -11.25 11.99
CA TYR A 49 -12.78 -11.82 12.83
C TYR A 49 -12.75 -13.35 12.85
N HIS A 50 -13.47 -13.95 13.79
CA HIS A 50 -13.70 -15.40 13.88
C HIS A 50 -15.04 -15.76 13.22
N PRO A 51 -15.07 -16.42 12.04
CA PRO A 51 -16.30 -16.79 11.32
C PRO A 51 -17.26 -17.65 12.15
N SER A 52 -16.73 -18.40 13.10
CA SER A 52 -17.52 -19.23 14.02
C SER A 52 -18.31 -18.43 15.07
N LEU A 53 -17.93 -17.17 15.35
CA LEU A 53 -18.54 -16.33 16.39
C LEU A 53 -19.43 -15.24 15.83
N ILE A 54 -19.07 -14.66 14.68
CA ILE A 54 -19.81 -13.56 14.07
C ILE A 54 -19.82 -13.71 12.56
N THR A 55 -20.94 -13.32 11.95
CA THR A 55 -21.10 -13.30 10.48
C THR A 55 -21.08 -11.86 9.96
N PRO A 56 -20.69 -11.63 8.70
CA PRO A 56 -20.76 -10.31 8.08
C PRO A 56 -22.14 -9.67 8.14
N GLN A 57 -23.20 -10.48 8.11
CA GLN A 57 -24.59 -10.01 8.22
C GLN A 57 -24.88 -9.36 9.57
N LYS A 58 -24.40 -9.94 10.68
CA LYS A 58 -24.53 -9.34 12.02
C LYS A 58 -23.72 -8.05 12.16
N MET A 59 -22.57 -7.96 11.50
CA MET A 59 -21.81 -6.70 11.44
C MET A 59 -22.60 -5.62 10.71
N ARG A 60 -23.28 -5.99 9.61
CA ARG A 60 -24.16 -5.09 8.87
C ARG A 60 -25.31 -4.56 9.74
N GLU A 61 -25.99 -5.42 10.47
CA GLU A 61 -27.09 -5.05 11.38
C GLU A 61 -26.61 -4.01 12.42
N ALA A 62 -25.48 -4.25 13.07
CA ALA A 62 -24.93 -3.32 14.06
C ALA A 62 -24.54 -1.97 13.43
N VAL A 63 -24.00 -1.99 12.21
CA VAL A 63 -23.66 -0.76 11.48
C VAL A 63 -24.89 -0.01 11.02
N GLN A 64 -26.00 -0.71 10.68
CA GLN A 64 -27.27 -0.09 10.34
C GLN A 64 -27.92 0.57 11.56
N GLU A 65 -27.83 -0.02 12.74
CA GLU A 65 -28.27 0.61 13.99
C GLU A 65 -27.51 1.90 14.30
N ALA A 66 -26.22 1.97 13.94
CA ALA A 66 -25.40 3.17 14.06
C ALA A 66 -25.70 4.22 12.96
N GLY A 67 -26.58 3.91 11.99
CA GLY A 67 -27.01 4.83 10.94
C GLY A 67 -26.18 4.82 9.67
N TYR A 68 -25.42 3.73 9.42
CA TYR A 68 -24.66 3.46 8.20
C TYR A 68 -25.08 2.13 7.60
N ASP A 69 -24.52 1.70 6.46
CA ASP A 69 -24.79 0.37 5.90
C ASP A 69 -23.51 -0.29 5.38
N LEU A 70 -23.51 -1.64 5.34
CA LEU A 70 -22.44 -2.47 4.78
C LEU A 70 -22.97 -3.30 3.62
N VAL A 71 -22.16 -3.45 2.59
CA VAL A 71 -22.45 -4.35 1.47
C VAL A 71 -21.84 -5.72 1.77
N VAL A 72 -22.68 -6.74 2.02
CA VAL A 72 -22.24 -8.06 2.51
C VAL A 72 -22.40 -9.16 1.49
N GLU A 73 -23.43 -9.10 0.62
CA GLU A 73 -23.76 -10.17 -0.33
C GLU A 73 -23.63 -9.67 -1.76
N VAL A 74 -22.45 -9.87 -2.39
CA VAL A 74 -22.28 -9.57 -3.83
C VAL A 74 -21.19 -10.46 -4.41
N GLU A 75 -21.43 -11.03 -5.59
CA GLU A 75 -20.46 -11.82 -6.35
C GLU A 75 -19.21 -11.01 -6.76
N ASP A 76 -19.37 -9.71 -6.98
CA ASP A 76 -18.26 -8.77 -7.24
C ASP A 76 -18.43 -7.48 -6.40
N PRO A 77 -17.85 -7.43 -5.19
CA PRO A 77 -17.93 -6.26 -4.32
C PRO A 77 -17.36 -4.98 -4.97
N THR A 78 -16.40 -5.12 -5.87
CA THR A 78 -15.73 -3.98 -6.51
C THR A 78 -16.58 -3.34 -7.58
N ALA A 79 -17.29 -4.11 -8.38
CA ALA A 79 -18.22 -3.61 -9.39
C ALA A 79 -19.38 -2.83 -8.76
N VAL A 80 -19.95 -3.36 -7.68
CA VAL A 80 -21.04 -2.69 -6.94
C VAL A 80 -20.56 -1.42 -6.27
N GLN A 81 -19.37 -1.44 -5.66
CA GLN A 81 -18.75 -0.25 -5.07
C GLN A 81 -18.55 0.85 -6.12
N GLU A 82 -18.08 0.50 -7.33
CA GLU A 82 -17.92 1.46 -8.43
C GLU A 82 -19.24 2.05 -8.91
N GLU A 83 -20.27 1.23 -9.04
CA GLU A 83 -21.60 1.70 -9.46
C GLU A 83 -22.20 2.66 -8.44
N MET A 84 -22.15 2.28 -7.16
CA MET A 84 -22.60 3.13 -6.05
C MET A 84 -21.80 4.44 -5.97
N ALA A 85 -20.48 4.40 -6.14
CA ALA A 85 -19.65 5.60 -6.16
C ALA A 85 -20.00 6.53 -7.33
N ARG A 86 -20.31 5.96 -8.51
CA ARG A 86 -20.78 6.73 -9.69
C ARG A 86 -22.15 7.36 -9.46
N GLU A 87 -23.08 6.63 -8.83
CA GLU A 87 -24.41 7.17 -8.50
C GLU A 87 -24.31 8.28 -7.45
N HIS A 88 -23.53 8.04 -6.38
CA HIS A 88 -23.27 9.05 -5.35
C HIS A 88 -22.67 10.33 -5.96
N TYR A 89 -21.65 10.19 -6.80
CA TYR A 89 -21.03 11.33 -7.50
C TYR A 89 -22.01 12.07 -8.40
N ARG A 90 -22.88 11.36 -9.17
CA ARG A 90 -23.91 11.99 -10.00
C ARG A 90 -24.92 12.76 -9.17
N LYS A 91 -25.38 12.19 -8.06
CA LYS A 91 -26.31 12.83 -7.11
C LYS A 91 -25.68 14.07 -6.49
N LEU A 92 -24.44 13.96 -6.00
CA LEU A 92 -23.70 15.07 -5.42
C LEU A 92 -23.48 16.20 -6.43
N ARG A 93 -23.06 15.88 -7.66
CA ARG A 93 -22.89 16.84 -8.75
C ARG A 93 -24.19 17.58 -9.06
N ARG A 94 -25.31 16.87 -9.18
CA ARG A 94 -26.62 17.47 -9.43
C ARG A 94 -27.04 18.41 -8.30
N ASN A 95 -26.86 17.99 -7.06
CA ASN A 95 -27.18 18.82 -5.90
C ASN A 95 -26.29 20.07 -5.81
N THR A 96 -24.99 19.92 -6.10
CA THR A 96 -24.06 21.07 -6.12
C THR A 96 -24.46 22.08 -7.19
N ILE A 97 -24.72 21.65 -8.42
CA ILE A 97 -25.13 22.54 -9.50
C ILE A 97 -26.46 23.24 -9.15
N GLY A 98 -27.46 22.48 -8.65
CA GLY A 98 -28.75 23.05 -8.26
C GLY A 98 -28.62 24.06 -7.12
N ALA A 99 -27.81 23.77 -6.10
CA ALA A 99 -27.54 24.70 -5.00
C ALA A 99 -26.90 26.00 -5.52
N TRP A 100 -25.91 25.93 -6.41
CA TRP A 100 -25.25 27.10 -6.99
C TRP A 100 -26.19 27.93 -7.87
N VAL A 101 -27.03 27.29 -8.68
CA VAL A 101 -28.01 27.98 -9.55
C VAL A 101 -28.97 28.83 -8.73
N LEU A 102 -29.35 28.40 -7.52
CA LEU A 102 -30.22 29.17 -6.63
C LEU A 102 -29.42 30.10 -5.69
N SER A 103 -28.21 29.75 -5.29
CA SER A 103 -27.41 30.57 -4.37
C SER A 103 -26.84 31.83 -5.03
N ILE A 104 -26.57 31.82 -6.35
CA ILE A 104 -26.10 33.03 -7.07
C ILE A 104 -27.17 34.10 -7.07
N PRO A 105 -28.42 33.88 -7.50
CA PRO A 105 -29.48 34.88 -7.38
C PRO A 105 -29.73 35.31 -5.94
N LEU A 106 -29.68 34.36 -4.98
CA LEU A 106 -29.85 34.66 -3.56
C LEU A 106 -28.77 35.60 -3.04
N ALA A 107 -27.51 35.39 -3.38
CA ALA A 107 -26.39 36.25 -3.01
C ALA A 107 -26.48 37.62 -3.68
N LEU A 108 -26.89 37.69 -4.96
CA LEU A 108 -27.11 38.95 -5.66
C LEU A 108 -28.23 39.79 -5.01
N LEU A 109 -29.33 39.18 -4.63
CA LEU A 109 -30.43 39.85 -3.91
C LEU A 109 -29.98 40.35 -2.54
N GLY A 110 -29.21 39.55 -1.78
CA GLY A 110 -28.73 39.93 -0.46
C GLY A 110 -27.62 40.99 -0.47
N MET A 111 -26.78 41.04 -1.51
CA MET A 111 -25.64 41.98 -1.56
C MET A 111 -25.89 43.25 -2.39
N VAL A 112 -26.61 43.13 -3.49
CA VAL A 112 -26.80 44.21 -4.47
C VAL A 112 -28.19 44.85 -4.35
N PHE A 113 -29.20 44.06 -4.09
CA PHE A 113 -30.60 44.47 -4.10
C PHE A 113 -31.24 44.47 -2.68
N MET A 114 -30.48 44.80 -1.65
CA MET A 114 -30.88 44.77 -0.23
C MET A 114 -32.21 45.51 0.09
N HIS A 115 -32.55 46.55 -0.66
CA HIS A 115 -33.72 47.39 -0.39
C HIS A 115 -34.91 47.15 -1.34
N THR A 116 -34.92 46.01 -2.05
CA THR A 116 -36.01 45.71 -2.96
C THR A 116 -37.29 45.37 -2.17
N PRO A 117 -38.41 46.02 -2.40
CA PRO A 117 -39.68 45.72 -1.73
C PRO A 117 -40.07 44.25 -1.92
N GLY A 118 -40.25 43.49 -0.84
CA GLY A 118 -40.56 42.07 -0.89
C GLY A 118 -39.30 41.15 -1.09
N GLY A 119 -38.13 41.70 -1.27
CA GLY A 119 -36.85 40.95 -1.48
C GLY A 119 -36.60 39.89 -0.41
N ASN A 120 -36.84 40.23 0.87
CA ASN A 120 -36.67 39.32 2.00
C ASN A 120 -37.50 38.05 1.90
N TRP A 121 -38.74 38.14 1.39
CA TRP A 121 -39.62 36.97 1.17
C TRP A 121 -39.11 36.08 0.05
N ILE A 122 -38.58 36.67 -1.03
CA ILE A 122 -37.94 35.93 -2.12
C ILE A 122 -36.69 35.21 -1.65
N MET A 123 -35.84 35.92 -0.92
CA MET A 123 -34.62 35.36 -0.33
C MET A 123 -34.93 34.23 0.66
N MET A 124 -35.96 34.38 1.48
CA MET A 124 -36.44 33.31 2.38
C MET A 124 -36.87 32.09 1.62
N ALA A 125 -37.67 32.25 0.56
CA ALA A 125 -38.14 31.10 -0.26
C ALA A 125 -36.99 30.39 -0.95
N LEU A 126 -36.06 31.13 -1.56
CA LEU A 126 -34.86 30.54 -2.20
C LEU A 126 -33.97 29.82 -1.19
N ALA A 127 -33.68 30.42 -0.04
CA ALA A 127 -32.90 29.80 1.02
C ALA A 127 -33.56 28.51 1.54
N LEU A 128 -34.89 28.54 1.75
CA LEU A 128 -35.66 27.39 2.21
C LEU A 128 -35.59 26.22 1.19
N VAL A 129 -35.72 26.51 -0.10
CA VAL A 129 -35.56 25.50 -1.17
C VAL A 129 -34.15 24.92 -1.14
N ILE A 130 -33.11 25.75 -1.02
CA ILE A 130 -31.72 25.27 -0.95
C ILE A 130 -31.54 24.35 0.27
N MET A 131 -32.03 24.74 1.43
CA MET A 131 -31.93 23.98 2.68
C MET A 131 -32.67 22.63 2.58
N ILE A 132 -33.89 22.60 2.10
CA ILE A 132 -34.75 21.40 2.08
C ILE A 132 -34.36 20.45 0.94
N VAL A 133 -34.08 20.95 -0.27
CA VAL A 133 -33.84 20.12 -1.45
C VAL A 133 -32.38 19.68 -1.53
N PHE A 134 -31.45 20.62 -1.43
CA PHE A 134 -30.02 20.34 -1.64
C PHE A 134 -29.25 20.11 -0.33
N GLY A 135 -29.68 20.77 0.76
CA GLY A 135 -29.09 20.66 2.08
C GLY A 135 -29.66 19.54 2.96
N ARG A 136 -30.71 18.82 2.51
CA ARG A 136 -31.44 17.82 3.31
C ARG A 136 -30.51 16.84 4.05
N SER A 137 -29.49 16.37 3.39
CA SER A 137 -28.53 15.42 3.97
C SER A 137 -27.83 15.96 5.20
N PHE A 138 -27.47 17.25 5.21
CA PHE A 138 -26.82 17.89 6.36
C PHE A 138 -27.73 17.90 7.60
N TYR A 139 -29.02 18.20 7.41
CA TYR A 139 -29.99 18.26 8.51
C TYR A 139 -30.31 16.87 9.04
N VAL A 140 -30.58 15.90 8.15
CA VAL A 140 -30.92 14.54 8.57
C VAL A 140 -29.75 13.90 9.31
N ASN A 141 -28.56 13.96 8.72
CA ASN A 141 -27.35 13.37 9.33
C ASN A 141 -26.94 14.15 10.58
N GLY A 142 -26.98 15.50 10.53
CA GLY A 142 -26.61 16.34 11.68
C GLY A 142 -27.48 16.08 12.90
N VAL A 143 -28.80 15.97 12.73
CA VAL A 143 -29.72 15.65 13.83
C VAL A 143 -29.50 14.20 14.32
N ARG A 144 -29.39 13.24 13.41
CA ARG A 144 -29.14 11.84 13.79
C ARG A 144 -27.88 11.69 14.64
N HIS A 145 -26.77 12.31 14.23
CA HIS A 145 -25.52 12.27 14.99
C HIS A 145 -25.62 12.99 16.32
N ALA A 146 -26.26 14.15 16.37
CA ALA A 146 -26.47 14.89 17.62
C ALA A 146 -27.26 14.06 18.65
N LEU A 147 -28.31 13.35 18.22
CA LEU A 147 -29.12 12.48 19.08
C LEU A 147 -28.30 11.30 19.66
N HIS A 148 -27.27 10.83 18.95
CA HIS A 148 -26.38 9.77 19.43
C HIS A 148 -25.13 10.33 20.19
N GLY A 149 -25.17 11.59 20.63
CA GLY A 149 -24.10 12.20 21.41
C GLY A 149 -22.79 12.46 20.63
N SER A 150 -22.83 12.36 19.30
CA SER A 150 -21.71 12.69 18.41
C SER A 150 -22.04 13.90 17.56
N ALA A 151 -21.08 14.79 17.38
CA ALA A 151 -21.22 15.94 16.50
C ALA A 151 -20.18 15.88 15.39
N ASN A 152 -20.62 16.14 14.15
CA ASN A 152 -19.77 16.10 12.97
C ASN A 152 -19.92 17.38 12.12
N MET A 153 -19.30 17.39 10.94
CA MET A 153 -19.40 18.49 9.98
C MET A 153 -20.88 18.80 9.62
N ASP A 154 -21.70 17.78 9.38
CA ASP A 154 -23.10 17.94 8.97
C ASP A 154 -23.88 18.64 10.11
N THR A 155 -23.55 18.33 11.39
CA THR A 155 -24.10 19.01 12.58
C THR A 155 -23.74 20.51 12.60
N LEU A 156 -22.47 20.85 12.34
CA LEU A 156 -22.04 22.26 12.32
C LEU A 156 -22.69 23.07 11.19
N VAL A 157 -22.77 22.47 9.99
CA VAL A 157 -23.43 23.08 8.83
C VAL A 157 -24.94 23.27 9.09
N ALA A 158 -25.61 22.23 9.60
CA ALA A 158 -27.03 22.30 9.93
C ALA A 158 -27.31 23.38 11.01
N LEU A 159 -26.48 23.42 12.06
CA LEU A 159 -26.61 24.40 13.15
C LEU A 159 -26.39 25.84 12.64
N SER A 160 -25.28 26.09 11.95
CA SER A 160 -24.91 27.43 11.46
C SER A 160 -25.93 27.99 10.46
N THR A 161 -26.38 27.17 9.49
CA THR A 161 -27.37 27.58 8.49
C THR A 161 -28.75 27.75 9.09
N SER A 162 -29.15 26.92 10.07
CA SER A 162 -30.41 27.07 10.80
C SER A 162 -30.43 28.35 11.62
N ILE A 163 -29.36 28.69 12.34
CA ILE A 163 -29.26 29.91 13.12
C ILE A 163 -29.38 31.12 12.21
N ALA A 164 -28.63 31.16 11.10
CA ALA A 164 -28.70 32.27 10.15
C ALA A 164 -30.10 32.41 9.51
N PHE A 165 -30.73 31.29 9.16
CA PHE A 165 -32.09 31.28 8.60
C PHE A 165 -33.15 31.73 9.62
N LEU A 166 -33.15 31.20 10.83
CA LEU A 166 -34.13 31.52 11.87
C LEU A 166 -34.03 32.98 12.31
N PHE A 167 -32.82 33.50 12.41
CA PHE A 167 -32.59 34.90 12.70
C PHE A 167 -33.17 35.79 11.58
N SER A 168 -32.89 35.48 10.34
CA SER A 168 -33.40 36.22 9.18
C SER A 168 -34.92 36.12 9.06
N PHE A 169 -35.49 34.94 9.37
CA PHE A 169 -36.92 34.72 9.43
C PHE A 169 -37.59 35.61 10.47
N PHE A 170 -37.04 35.66 11.70
CA PHE A 170 -37.53 36.57 12.75
C PHE A 170 -37.51 38.02 12.28
N ASN A 171 -36.40 38.47 11.68
CA ASN A 171 -36.24 39.85 11.18
C ASN A 171 -37.21 40.17 10.03
N THR A 172 -37.55 39.20 9.20
CA THR A 172 -38.53 39.37 8.09
C THR A 172 -39.96 39.44 8.59
N VAL A 173 -40.31 38.60 9.57
CA VAL A 173 -41.71 38.51 10.07
C VAL A 173 -42.02 39.58 11.10
N TYR A 174 -41.02 39.93 11.96
CA TYR A 174 -41.21 40.88 13.03
C TYR A 174 -40.18 42.02 13.03
N PRO A 175 -40.07 42.85 11.96
CA PRO A 175 -39.09 43.92 11.85
C PRO A 175 -39.27 45.05 12.88
N ARG A 176 -40.49 45.24 13.41
CA ARG A 176 -40.82 46.26 14.40
C ARG A 176 -39.97 46.16 15.65
N PHE A 177 -39.57 44.98 16.07
CA PHE A 177 -38.71 44.74 17.24
C PHE A 177 -37.38 45.51 17.17
N TRP A 178 -36.82 45.62 15.95
CA TRP A 178 -35.56 46.34 15.73
C TRP A 178 -35.79 47.83 15.54
N TYR A 179 -36.82 48.23 14.81
CA TYR A 179 -37.14 49.65 14.61
C TYR A 179 -37.46 50.37 15.93
N GLU A 180 -38.15 49.72 16.88
CA GLU A 180 -38.44 50.24 18.20
C GLU A 180 -37.15 50.47 19.03
N LYS A 181 -36.04 49.80 18.70
CA LYS A 181 -34.73 49.94 19.33
C LYS A 181 -33.79 50.87 18.52
N GLY A 182 -34.26 51.49 17.46
CA GLY A 182 -33.45 52.32 16.58
C GLY A 182 -32.43 51.58 15.73
N LEU A 183 -32.66 50.26 15.50
CA LEU A 183 -31.79 49.38 14.72
C LEU A 183 -32.50 48.95 13.45
N GLU A 184 -31.72 48.68 12.37
CA GLU A 184 -32.26 48.12 11.13
C GLU A 184 -32.27 46.57 11.18
N PRO A 185 -33.37 45.92 10.70
CA PRO A 185 -33.46 44.46 10.66
C PRO A 185 -32.64 43.90 9.49
N HIS A 186 -31.41 43.45 9.75
CA HIS A 186 -30.61 42.77 8.73
C HIS A 186 -31.01 41.30 8.57
N VAL A 187 -31.03 40.82 7.33
CA VAL A 187 -31.28 39.40 6.99
C VAL A 187 -30.02 38.77 6.41
N TYR A 188 -29.83 37.47 6.60
CA TYR A 188 -28.67 36.70 6.20
C TYR A 188 -29.07 35.37 5.54
N TYR A 189 -30.15 35.35 4.74
CA TYR A 189 -30.60 34.21 4.00
C TYR A 189 -29.57 33.73 2.98
N GLU A 190 -28.84 34.69 2.38
CA GLU A 190 -27.74 34.42 1.45
C GLU A 190 -26.63 33.62 2.12
N ALA A 191 -26.32 33.87 3.39
CA ALA A 191 -25.33 33.13 4.14
C ALA A 191 -25.75 31.64 4.25
N SER A 192 -27.02 31.36 4.59
CA SER A 192 -27.53 29.98 4.70
C SER A 192 -27.43 29.20 3.38
N GLY A 193 -27.81 29.82 2.26
CA GLY A 193 -27.75 29.19 0.95
C GLY A 193 -26.32 29.00 0.43
N VAL A 194 -25.50 30.04 0.51
CA VAL A 194 -24.11 30.04 0.00
C VAL A 194 -23.22 29.08 0.79
N ILE A 195 -23.38 28.99 2.12
CA ILE A 195 -22.68 27.99 2.94
C ILE A 195 -22.95 26.59 2.43
N ILE A 196 -24.23 26.22 2.20
CA ILE A 196 -24.59 24.90 1.67
C ILE A 196 -23.97 24.68 0.29
N ALA A 197 -23.99 25.68 -0.59
CA ALA A 197 -23.41 25.59 -1.93
C ALA A 197 -21.87 25.35 -1.91
N PHE A 198 -21.14 26.10 -1.05
CA PHE A 198 -19.70 25.90 -0.91
C PHE A 198 -19.35 24.55 -0.26
N VAL A 199 -20.09 24.12 0.75
CA VAL A 199 -19.86 22.82 1.38
C VAL A 199 -20.12 21.67 0.39
N LEU A 200 -21.18 21.75 -0.42
CA LEU A 200 -21.44 20.78 -1.49
C LEU A 200 -20.35 20.81 -2.56
N LEU A 201 -19.86 21.98 -2.94
CA LEU A 201 -18.72 22.11 -3.86
C LEU A 201 -17.47 21.48 -3.29
N GLY A 202 -17.15 21.74 -2.00
CA GLY A 202 -16.05 21.11 -1.31
C GLY A 202 -16.15 19.59 -1.33
N LYS A 203 -17.32 19.03 -0.99
CA LYS A 203 -17.59 17.57 -1.08
C LYS A 203 -17.45 17.03 -2.51
N LEU A 204 -17.90 17.75 -3.52
CA LEU A 204 -17.79 17.34 -4.93
C LEU A 204 -16.32 17.26 -5.38
N LEU A 205 -15.53 18.29 -5.03
CA LEU A 205 -14.10 18.32 -5.34
C LEU A 205 -13.33 17.23 -4.59
N GLU A 206 -13.70 17.00 -3.34
CA GLU A 206 -13.18 15.90 -2.52
C GLU A 206 -13.43 14.53 -3.17
N GLU A 207 -14.69 14.26 -3.58
CA GLU A 207 -15.07 12.98 -4.20
C GLU A 207 -14.37 12.77 -5.55
N ARG A 208 -14.26 13.82 -6.34
CA ARG A 208 -13.51 13.78 -7.60
C ARG A 208 -12.05 13.42 -7.38
N ALA A 209 -11.48 13.92 -6.33
CA ALA A 209 -10.10 13.69 -5.97
C ALA A 209 -9.86 12.27 -5.41
N LYS A 210 -10.73 11.76 -4.54
CA LYS A 210 -10.71 10.37 -4.09
C LYS A 210 -10.72 9.39 -5.27
N ASN A 211 -11.59 9.62 -6.24
CA ASN A 211 -11.65 8.79 -7.46
C ASN A 211 -10.35 8.81 -8.28
N SER A 212 -9.60 9.91 -8.25
CA SER A 212 -8.30 10.03 -8.92
C SER A 212 -7.17 9.30 -8.18
N THR A 213 -7.26 9.14 -6.85
CA THR A 213 -6.23 8.47 -6.05
C THR A 213 -6.28 6.93 -6.16
N SER A 214 -7.43 6.35 -6.52
CA SER A 214 -7.61 4.90 -6.71
C SER A 214 -7.18 4.40 -8.10
N SER A 215 -6.59 5.25 -8.94
CA SER A 215 -6.25 4.89 -10.33
C SER A 215 -5.22 3.77 -10.45
N ALA A 216 -4.25 3.66 -9.52
CA ALA A 216 -3.21 2.64 -9.53
C ALA A 216 -3.78 1.21 -9.40
N ILE A 217 -4.68 0.99 -8.44
CA ILE A 217 -5.35 -0.31 -8.29
C ILE A 217 -6.20 -0.64 -9.53
N LYS A 218 -6.92 0.36 -10.07
CA LYS A 218 -7.70 0.15 -11.29
C LYS A 218 -6.83 -0.22 -12.48
N SER A 219 -5.62 0.32 -12.57
CA SER A 219 -4.64 -0.06 -13.58
C SER A 219 -4.22 -1.51 -13.44
N LEU A 220 -3.89 -1.97 -12.22
CA LEU A 220 -3.54 -3.36 -11.95
C LEU A 220 -4.70 -4.32 -12.23
N MET A 221 -5.92 -4.00 -11.78
CA MET A 221 -7.13 -4.80 -12.07
C MET A 221 -7.43 -4.86 -13.57
N GLY A 222 -7.12 -3.82 -14.32
CA GLY A 222 -7.27 -3.75 -15.78
C GLY A 222 -6.29 -4.65 -16.56
N LEU A 223 -5.29 -5.25 -15.88
CA LEU A 223 -4.38 -6.22 -16.52
C LEU A 223 -5.08 -7.55 -16.81
N GLN A 224 -6.00 -7.99 -15.98
CA GLN A 224 -6.73 -9.24 -16.17
C GLN A 224 -7.82 -9.08 -17.25
N PRO A 225 -7.91 -9.97 -18.26
CA PRO A 225 -9.00 -9.98 -19.23
C PRO A 225 -10.30 -10.43 -18.57
N LYS A 226 -11.44 -10.12 -19.17
CA LYS A 226 -12.75 -10.52 -18.64
C LYS A 226 -13.18 -11.91 -19.12
N THR A 227 -12.67 -12.36 -20.26
CA THR A 227 -12.97 -13.63 -20.89
C THR A 227 -11.70 -14.42 -21.18
N ALA A 228 -11.82 -15.72 -21.32
CA ALA A 228 -10.76 -16.65 -21.68
C ALA A 228 -11.28 -17.69 -22.67
N ARG A 229 -10.37 -18.31 -23.45
CA ARG A 229 -10.68 -19.38 -24.39
C ARG A 229 -10.38 -20.71 -23.73
N ARG A 230 -11.40 -21.35 -23.16
CA ARG A 230 -11.29 -22.70 -22.61
C ARG A 230 -11.34 -23.72 -23.74
N VAL A 231 -10.47 -24.72 -23.68
CA VAL A 231 -10.48 -25.86 -24.61
C VAL A 231 -11.11 -27.06 -23.93
N ARG A 232 -12.22 -27.56 -24.48
CA ARG A 232 -12.91 -28.75 -23.99
C ARG A 232 -13.24 -29.65 -25.19
N ASP A 233 -12.88 -30.94 -25.09
CA ASP A 233 -13.08 -31.94 -26.14
C ASP A 233 -12.53 -31.48 -27.52
N GLY A 234 -11.40 -30.75 -27.52
CA GLY A 234 -10.77 -30.23 -28.73
C GLY A 234 -11.42 -29.01 -29.37
N GLN A 235 -12.45 -28.44 -28.74
CA GLN A 235 -13.11 -27.21 -29.20
C GLN A 235 -12.80 -26.03 -28.27
N GLU A 236 -12.56 -24.85 -28.86
CA GLU A 236 -12.38 -23.60 -28.12
C GLU A 236 -13.75 -22.97 -27.82
N GLU A 237 -13.97 -22.64 -26.57
CA GLU A 237 -15.15 -21.95 -26.03
C GLU A 237 -14.74 -20.67 -25.33
N GLU A 238 -15.31 -19.53 -25.67
CA GLU A 238 -15.07 -18.29 -24.94
C GLU A 238 -15.97 -18.24 -23.69
N VAL A 239 -15.33 -18.21 -22.52
CA VAL A 239 -16.01 -18.21 -21.22
C VAL A 239 -15.56 -17.01 -20.39
N SER A 240 -16.40 -16.56 -19.44
CA SER A 240 -15.93 -15.61 -18.42
C SER A 240 -14.84 -16.28 -17.55
N ILE A 241 -13.83 -15.50 -17.17
CA ILE A 241 -12.76 -16.03 -16.30
C ILE A 241 -13.29 -16.56 -14.95
N SER A 242 -14.44 -16.07 -14.48
CA SER A 242 -15.09 -16.57 -13.26
C SER A 242 -15.56 -18.02 -13.34
N PHE A 243 -15.71 -18.58 -14.55
CA PHE A 243 -16.09 -19.98 -14.75
C PHE A 243 -14.92 -20.94 -14.93
N LEU A 244 -13.69 -20.42 -15.01
CA LEU A 244 -12.48 -21.24 -15.08
C LEU A 244 -12.24 -21.94 -13.75
N ARG A 245 -11.75 -23.19 -13.85
CA ARG A 245 -11.37 -24.02 -12.70
C ARG A 245 -9.92 -24.49 -12.85
N VAL A 246 -9.31 -24.84 -11.74
CA VAL A 246 -8.00 -25.48 -11.75
C VAL A 246 -8.07 -26.77 -12.54
N GLY A 247 -7.13 -26.98 -13.47
CA GLY A 247 -7.09 -28.09 -14.42
C GLY A 247 -7.75 -27.80 -15.77
N ASP A 248 -8.44 -26.67 -15.96
CA ASP A 248 -8.97 -26.29 -17.26
C ASP A 248 -7.84 -25.96 -18.24
N LEU A 249 -7.97 -26.45 -19.49
CA LEU A 249 -7.06 -26.08 -20.58
C LEU A 249 -7.51 -24.75 -21.20
N VAL A 250 -6.58 -23.82 -21.33
CA VAL A 250 -6.81 -22.48 -21.86
C VAL A 250 -5.89 -22.21 -23.04
N SER A 251 -6.45 -21.79 -24.16
CA SER A 251 -5.72 -21.35 -25.36
C SER A 251 -5.39 -19.86 -25.26
N VAL A 252 -4.11 -19.51 -25.45
CA VAL A 252 -3.64 -18.12 -25.43
C VAL A 252 -2.97 -17.80 -26.76
N ARG A 253 -3.53 -16.83 -27.48
CA ARG A 253 -3.07 -16.42 -28.81
C ARG A 253 -2.09 -15.25 -28.73
N PRO A 254 -1.31 -14.97 -29.79
CA PRO A 254 -0.44 -13.80 -29.85
C PRO A 254 -1.21 -12.50 -29.61
N GLY A 255 -0.65 -11.63 -28.75
CA GLY A 255 -1.25 -10.34 -28.36
C GLY A 255 -2.33 -10.44 -27.27
N GLU A 256 -2.73 -11.64 -26.86
CA GLU A 256 -3.71 -11.82 -25.78
C GLU A 256 -3.04 -11.75 -24.40
N LYS A 257 -3.81 -11.27 -23.42
CA LYS A 257 -3.42 -11.34 -22.01
C LYS A 257 -3.70 -12.74 -21.47
N ILE A 258 -2.79 -13.25 -20.64
CA ILE A 258 -2.97 -14.54 -19.95
C ILE A 258 -4.05 -14.36 -18.88
N PRO A 259 -5.12 -15.16 -18.89
CA PRO A 259 -6.30 -14.91 -18.05
C PRO A 259 -6.16 -15.35 -16.59
N VAL A 260 -5.42 -16.43 -16.33
CA VAL A 260 -5.24 -17.08 -15.03
C VAL A 260 -3.80 -17.60 -14.91
N ASP A 261 -3.35 -17.92 -13.70
CA ASP A 261 -2.05 -18.56 -13.53
C ASP A 261 -2.11 -20.00 -14.00
N GLY A 262 -1.03 -20.48 -14.64
CA GLY A 262 -0.99 -21.83 -15.13
C GLY A 262 0.40 -22.30 -15.56
N THR A 263 0.44 -23.51 -16.13
CA THR A 263 1.64 -24.11 -16.69
C THR A 263 1.42 -24.39 -18.17
N VAL A 264 2.40 -24.07 -19.00
CA VAL A 264 2.32 -24.36 -20.45
C VAL A 264 2.27 -25.89 -20.65
N SER A 265 1.18 -26.36 -21.21
CA SER A 265 0.98 -27.79 -21.52
C SER A 265 1.45 -28.17 -22.93
N GLN A 266 1.33 -27.23 -23.88
CA GLN A 266 1.71 -27.45 -25.27
C GLN A 266 2.04 -26.14 -25.98
N GLY A 267 3.07 -26.15 -26.83
CA GLY A 267 3.52 -24.97 -27.57
C GLY A 267 4.64 -24.21 -26.86
N SER A 268 5.05 -23.10 -27.45
CA SER A 268 6.03 -22.17 -26.85
C SER A 268 5.78 -20.76 -27.34
N SER A 269 6.07 -19.76 -26.52
CA SER A 269 5.93 -18.37 -26.87
C SER A 269 6.85 -17.48 -26.05
N SER A 270 7.03 -16.24 -26.53
CA SER A 270 7.65 -15.15 -25.80
C SER A 270 6.55 -14.40 -25.04
N VAL A 271 6.64 -14.33 -23.71
CA VAL A 271 5.67 -13.69 -22.84
C VAL A 271 6.29 -12.45 -22.23
N ASP A 272 5.60 -11.32 -22.35
CA ASP A 272 5.95 -10.06 -21.67
C ASP A 272 5.39 -10.08 -20.24
N GLU A 273 6.27 -10.25 -19.29
CA GLU A 273 5.97 -10.26 -17.86
C GLU A 273 6.28 -8.93 -17.17
N SER A 274 6.67 -7.89 -17.94
CA SER A 274 7.13 -6.60 -17.40
C SER A 274 6.12 -5.91 -16.47
N MET A 275 4.83 -6.14 -16.68
CA MET A 275 3.77 -5.60 -15.84
C MET A 275 3.76 -6.17 -14.42
N LEU A 276 4.32 -7.36 -14.22
CA LEU A 276 4.43 -8.03 -12.92
C LEU A 276 5.88 -8.08 -12.44
N SER A 277 6.81 -8.50 -13.31
CA SER A 277 8.22 -8.67 -12.95
C SER A 277 9.05 -7.39 -13.07
N GLY A 278 8.58 -6.38 -13.81
CA GLY A 278 9.34 -5.17 -14.11
C GLY A 278 10.47 -5.35 -15.14
N GLU A 279 10.74 -6.59 -15.55
CA GLU A 279 11.80 -6.88 -16.53
C GLU A 279 11.32 -6.58 -17.97
N PRO A 280 11.98 -5.68 -18.71
CA PRO A 280 11.48 -5.24 -20.02
C PRO A 280 11.69 -6.28 -21.13
N ILE A 281 12.48 -7.33 -20.89
CA ILE A 281 12.80 -8.36 -21.89
C ILE A 281 11.78 -9.49 -21.76
N PRO A 282 11.02 -9.80 -22.85
CA PRO A 282 10.09 -10.93 -22.83
C PRO A 282 10.79 -12.27 -22.59
N VAL A 283 10.20 -13.08 -21.77
CA VAL A 283 10.72 -14.42 -21.38
C VAL A 283 10.14 -15.49 -22.31
N VAL A 284 11.00 -16.37 -22.85
CA VAL A 284 10.52 -17.52 -23.61
C VAL A 284 9.95 -18.56 -22.64
N LYS A 285 8.68 -18.94 -22.87
CA LYS A 285 7.97 -19.98 -22.14
C LYS A 285 7.76 -21.19 -23.04
N SER A 286 8.14 -22.34 -22.52
CA SER A 286 8.04 -23.64 -23.18
C SER A 286 7.20 -24.58 -22.32
N GLN A 287 6.94 -25.78 -22.81
CA GLN A 287 6.19 -26.80 -22.08
C GLN A 287 6.80 -27.08 -20.70
N GLY A 288 5.95 -27.01 -19.67
CA GLY A 288 6.33 -27.15 -18.25
C GLY A 288 6.62 -25.80 -17.54
N ASP A 289 6.76 -24.70 -18.29
CA ASP A 289 7.03 -23.37 -17.68
C ASP A 289 5.76 -22.75 -17.11
N ARG A 290 5.91 -22.05 -15.98
CA ARG A 290 4.83 -21.30 -15.35
C ARG A 290 4.57 -19.98 -16.09
N VAL A 291 3.28 -19.66 -16.24
CA VAL A 291 2.79 -18.39 -16.81
C VAL A 291 1.80 -17.74 -15.82
N LEU A 292 1.79 -16.39 -15.78
CA LEU A 292 1.07 -15.63 -14.79
C LEU A 292 -0.07 -14.82 -15.40
N ALA A 293 -1.18 -14.69 -14.68
CA ALA A 293 -2.32 -13.88 -15.06
C ALA A 293 -1.93 -12.41 -15.26
N GLY A 294 -2.46 -11.78 -16.32
CA GLY A 294 -2.22 -10.37 -16.61
C GLY A 294 -0.99 -10.07 -17.48
N THR A 295 -0.11 -11.05 -17.69
CA THR A 295 1.03 -10.94 -18.62
C THR A 295 0.57 -11.07 -20.07
N ILE A 296 1.39 -10.63 -21.04
CA ILE A 296 0.99 -10.55 -22.46
C ILE A 296 1.76 -11.55 -23.28
N ASN A 297 1.04 -12.44 -23.96
CA ASN A 297 1.62 -13.34 -24.94
C ASN A 297 2.00 -12.58 -26.23
N GLN A 298 3.27 -12.65 -26.69
CA GLN A 298 3.73 -11.83 -27.81
C GLN A 298 3.69 -12.53 -29.18
N LYS A 299 4.39 -13.67 -29.37
CA LYS A 299 4.68 -14.17 -30.72
C LYS A 299 4.09 -15.54 -31.06
N GLY A 300 4.04 -16.47 -30.12
CA GLY A 300 3.54 -17.84 -30.33
C GLY A 300 2.12 -18.00 -29.83
N ALA A 301 1.47 -19.11 -30.13
CA ALA A 301 0.26 -19.56 -29.45
C ALA A 301 0.62 -20.78 -28.60
N PHE A 302 0.04 -20.88 -27.41
CA PHE A 302 0.24 -22.02 -26.53
C PHE A 302 -1.04 -22.40 -25.81
N LEU A 303 -1.11 -23.66 -25.39
CA LEU A 303 -2.10 -24.16 -24.45
C LEU A 303 -1.48 -24.19 -23.07
N MET A 304 -2.23 -23.74 -22.08
CA MET A 304 -1.86 -23.79 -20.68
C MET A 304 -2.91 -24.53 -19.85
N GLU A 305 -2.46 -25.21 -18.81
CA GLU A 305 -3.32 -25.76 -17.79
C GLU A 305 -3.42 -24.77 -16.62
N ALA A 306 -4.63 -24.41 -16.24
CA ALA A 306 -4.87 -23.46 -15.14
C ALA A 306 -4.47 -24.08 -13.79
N THR A 307 -3.55 -23.45 -13.07
CA THR A 307 -3.09 -23.89 -11.74
C THR A 307 -3.61 -22.98 -10.62
N GLY A 308 -3.88 -21.70 -10.92
CA GLY A 308 -4.44 -20.73 -9.98
C GLY A 308 -5.54 -19.92 -10.65
N VAL A 309 -6.74 -19.87 -10.05
CA VAL A 309 -7.90 -19.15 -10.58
C VAL A 309 -8.51 -18.19 -9.55
N GLY A 310 -9.18 -17.15 -10.02
CA GLY A 310 -9.88 -16.20 -9.16
C GLY A 310 -8.93 -15.49 -8.16
N SER A 311 -9.22 -15.57 -6.86
CA SER A 311 -8.41 -14.95 -5.80
C SER A 311 -7.05 -15.62 -5.58
N ALA A 312 -6.84 -16.83 -6.10
CA ALA A 312 -5.58 -17.56 -5.96
C ALA A 312 -4.52 -17.15 -7.00
N THR A 313 -4.85 -16.32 -7.99
CA THR A 313 -3.84 -15.81 -8.93
C THR A 313 -2.90 -14.81 -8.26
N VAL A 314 -1.62 -14.81 -8.65
CA VAL A 314 -0.61 -13.87 -8.14
C VAL A 314 -1.06 -12.42 -8.31
N LEU A 315 -1.62 -12.07 -9.47
CA LEU A 315 -2.16 -10.72 -9.71
C LEU A 315 -3.29 -10.38 -8.73
N SER A 316 -4.21 -11.29 -8.46
CA SER A 316 -5.29 -11.06 -7.50
C SER A 316 -4.77 -10.91 -6.08
N GLN A 317 -3.76 -11.67 -5.68
CA GLN A 317 -3.10 -11.54 -4.37
C GLN A 317 -2.41 -10.16 -4.24
N ILE A 318 -1.71 -9.69 -5.27
CA ILE A 318 -1.12 -8.34 -5.29
C ILE A 318 -2.20 -7.27 -5.12
N VAL A 319 -3.31 -7.37 -5.86
CA VAL A 319 -4.44 -6.43 -5.74
C VAL A 319 -5.03 -6.44 -4.34
N GLN A 320 -5.25 -7.62 -3.75
CA GLN A 320 -5.76 -7.76 -2.38
C GLN A 320 -4.80 -7.18 -1.34
N MET A 321 -3.49 -7.43 -1.46
CA MET A 321 -2.49 -6.84 -0.56
C MET A 321 -2.52 -5.30 -0.62
N VAL A 322 -2.59 -4.71 -1.82
CA VAL A 322 -2.66 -3.25 -1.97
C VAL A 322 -3.97 -2.69 -1.40
N GLN A 323 -5.09 -3.39 -1.60
CA GLN A 323 -6.38 -2.99 -1.01
C GLN A 323 -6.37 -3.07 0.51
N ALA A 324 -5.83 -4.15 1.08
CA ALA A 324 -5.68 -4.31 2.53
C ALA A 324 -4.76 -3.24 3.12
N ALA A 325 -3.63 -2.98 2.45
CA ALA A 325 -2.70 -1.92 2.83
C ALA A 325 -3.37 -0.55 2.87
N GLN A 326 -4.15 -0.22 1.85
CA GLN A 326 -4.90 1.04 1.80
C GLN A 326 -6.00 1.12 2.87
N GLY A 327 -6.53 -0.03 3.32
CA GLY A 327 -7.49 -0.13 4.43
C GLY A 327 -6.88 0.09 5.81
N SER A 328 -5.57 -0.02 5.95
CA SER A 328 -4.88 0.10 7.22
C SER A 328 -4.74 1.55 7.71
N LYS A 329 -4.72 1.75 9.04
CA LYS A 329 -4.53 3.08 9.65
C LYS A 329 -3.09 3.29 10.10
N ALA A 330 -2.49 4.39 9.64
CA ALA A 330 -1.20 4.83 10.14
C ALA A 330 -1.28 5.27 11.62
N PRO A 331 -0.21 5.10 12.42
CA PRO A 331 -0.15 5.61 13.78
C PRO A 331 -0.50 7.09 13.89
N VAL A 332 -0.03 7.92 12.97
CA VAL A 332 -0.36 9.36 12.92
C VAL A 332 -1.86 9.61 12.73
N GLN A 333 -2.56 8.76 11.99
CA GLN A 333 -4.00 8.90 11.78
C GLN A 333 -4.81 8.66 13.06
N ARG A 334 -4.40 7.74 13.92
CA ARG A 334 -5.04 7.50 15.22
C ARG A 334 -5.00 8.75 16.12
N ILE A 335 -3.90 9.51 16.07
CA ILE A 335 -3.76 10.78 16.80
C ILE A 335 -4.72 11.82 16.23
N VAL A 336 -4.79 11.95 14.91
CA VAL A 336 -5.68 12.86 14.20
C VAL A 336 -7.14 12.57 14.51
N ASP A 337 -7.55 11.30 14.50
CA ASP A 337 -8.91 10.86 14.82
C ASP A 337 -9.30 11.24 16.26
N LYS A 338 -8.39 11.07 17.23
CA LYS A 338 -8.60 11.46 18.62
C LYS A 338 -8.77 12.98 18.76
N ILE A 339 -7.93 13.77 18.08
CA ILE A 339 -8.04 15.23 18.08
C ILE A 339 -9.38 15.66 17.47
N SER A 340 -9.80 15.07 16.35
CA SER A 340 -11.06 15.38 15.67
C SER A 340 -12.29 15.18 16.57
N GLY A 341 -12.29 14.13 17.39
CA GLY A 341 -13.40 13.85 18.33
C GLY A 341 -13.59 14.91 19.42
N ILE A 342 -12.51 15.57 19.82
CA ILE A 342 -12.52 16.62 20.86
C ILE A 342 -12.75 18.00 20.24
N PHE A 343 -12.39 18.17 18.98
CA PHE A 343 -12.36 19.47 18.32
C PHE A 343 -13.75 20.11 18.18
N VAL A 344 -14.78 19.35 17.77
CA VAL A 344 -16.12 19.89 17.54
C VAL A 344 -16.76 20.47 18.81
N PRO A 345 -16.76 19.79 19.97
CA PRO A 345 -17.21 20.38 21.21
C PRO A 345 -16.48 21.68 21.61
N ILE A 346 -15.14 21.74 21.40
CA ILE A 346 -14.35 22.93 21.69
C ILE A 346 -14.79 24.10 20.79
N VAL A 347 -15.03 23.84 19.51
CA VAL A 347 -15.47 24.86 18.55
C VAL A 347 -16.84 25.42 18.90
N VAL A 348 -17.78 24.57 19.29
CA VAL A 348 -19.10 25.01 19.75
C VAL A 348 -18.95 25.91 21.00
N GLY A 349 -18.09 25.53 21.93
CA GLY A 349 -17.75 26.35 23.09
C GLY A 349 -17.15 27.71 22.72
N LEU A 350 -16.23 27.73 21.76
CA LEU A 350 -15.62 28.99 21.23
C LEU A 350 -16.64 29.84 20.52
N ALA A 351 -17.56 29.30 19.77
CA ALA A 351 -18.63 30.04 19.10
C ALA A 351 -19.56 30.71 20.13
N ILE A 352 -19.95 29.97 21.17
CA ILE A 352 -20.76 30.51 22.30
C ILE A 352 -19.97 31.61 23.02
N LEU A 353 -18.70 31.39 23.32
CA LEU A 353 -17.84 32.36 23.96
C LEU A 353 -17.72 33.62 23.09
N THR A 354 -17.50 33.49 21.79
CA THR A 354 -17.44 34.61 20.84
C THR A 354 -18.74 35.41 20.89
N PHE A 355 -19.89 34.74 20.85
CA PHE A 355 -21.20 35.39 20.93
C PHE A 355 -21.35 36.20 22.23
N ILE A 356 -21.00 35.61 23.37
CA ILE A 356 -21.07 36.26 24.67
C ILE A 356 -20.13 37.46 24.75
N VAL A 357 -18.88 37.34 24.30
CA VAL A 357 -17.90 38.43 24.33
C VAL A 357 -18.40 39.63 23.52
N TRP A 358 -18.93 39.40 22.30
CA TRP A 358 -19.48 40.46 21.48
C TRP A 358 -20.65 41.20 22.15
N LEU A 359 -21.54 40.45 22.86
CA LEU A 359 -22.67 41.08 23.59
C LEU A 359 -22.20 41.87 24.82
N VAL A 360 -21.20 41.36 25.55
CA VAL A 360 -20.69 42.03 26.76
C VAL A 360 -19.90 43.28 26.41
N VAL A 361 -19.05 43.21 25.38
CA VAL A 361 -18.16 44.32 24.98
C VAL A 361 -18.91 45.33 24.13
N GLY A 362 -19.76 44.90 23.20
CA GLY A 362 -20.45 45.78 22.24
C GLY A 362 -21.86 46.21 22.68
N GLY A 363 -22.47 45.53 23.66
CA GLY A 363 -23.84 45.77 24.08
C GLY A 363 -24.90 45.30 23.06
N SER A 364 -26.15 45.65 23.30
CA SER A 364 -27.30 45.16 22.50
C SER A 364 -27.28 45.59 21.02
N GLY A 365 -26.58 46.66 20.68
CA GLY A 365 -26.42 47.11 19.28
C GLY A 365 -25.54 46.22 18.43
N TYR A 366 -24.71 45.36 19.04
CA TYR A 366 -23.79 44.46 18.34
C TYR A 366 -24.33 43.03 18.22
N PHE A 367 -25.63 42.80 18.48
CA PHE A 367 -26.23 41.44 18.42
C PHE A 367 -26.02 40.76 17.06
N SER A 368 -26.21 41.47 15.94
CA SER A 368 -26.00 40.96 14.59
C SER A 368 -24.53 40.53 14.36
N TYR A 369 -23.58 41.33 14.85
CA TYR A 369 -22.14 41.02 14.78
C TYR A 369 -21.80 39.79 15.62
N ALA A 370 -22.35 39.71 16.85
CA ALA A 370 -22.18 38.54 17.72
C ALA A 370 -22.65 37.27 17.07
N LEU A 371 -23.83 37.29 16.43
CA LEU A 371 -24.41 36.13 15.76
C LEU A 371 -23.59 35.73 14.53
N LEU A 372 -23.23 36.69 13.69
CA LEU A 372 -22.43 36.43 12.50
C LEU A 372 -21.04 35.88 12.83
N SER A 373 -20.39 36.46 13.84
CA SER A 373 -19.08 35.96 14.29
C SER A 373 -19.19 34.54 14.82
N ALA A 374 -20.20 34.24 15.63
CA ALA A 374 -20.42 32.87 16.14
C ALA A 374 -20.70 31.88 15.00
N VAL A 375 -21.55 32.25 14.03
CA VAL A 375 -21.81 31.42 12.82
C VAL A 375 -20.54 31.24 12.00
N SER A 376 -19.75 32.31 11.79
CA SER A 376 -18.49 32.27 11.07
C SER A 376 -17.49 31.31 11.74
N VAL A 377 -17.39 31.35 13.08
CA VAL A 377 -16.55 30.43 13.87
C VAL A 377 -17.01 28.98 13.68
N LEU A 378 -18.32 28.68 13.73
CA LEU A 378 -18.85 27.35 13.50
C LEU A 378 -18.51 26.84 12.10
N VAL A 379 -18.59 27.70 11.09
CA VAL A 379 -18.32 27.33 9.70
C VAL A 379 -16.84 27.11 9.44
N ILE A 380 -15.98 28.10 9.80
CA ILE A 380 -14.54 28.05 9.49
C ILE A 380 -13.82 26.92 10.24
N ALA A 381 -14.33 26.52 11.38
CA ALA A 381 -13.71 25.52 12.21
C ALA A 381 -13.97 24.07 11.76
N CYS A 382 -14.73 23.84 10.67
CA CYS A 382 -14.91 22.50 10.16
C CYS A 382 -13.57 21.85 9.74
N PRO A 383 -13.10 20.76 10.36
CA PRO A 383 -11.84 20.12 9.98
C PRO A 383 -12.01 19.19 8.76
N CYS A 384 -12.69 19.65 7.68
CA CYS A 384 -13.08 18.84 6.53
C CYS A 384 -11.88 18.16 5.87
N ALA A 385 -10.76 18.88 5.71
CA ALA A 385 -9.53 18.37 5.09
C ALA A 385 -8.77 17.38 5.98
N LEU A 386 -8.96 17.42 7.30
CA LEU A 386 -8.18 16.63 8.25
C LEU A 386 -8.41 15.11 8.07
N GLY A 387 -9.66 14.71 7.82
CA GLY A 387 -10.03 13.31 7.58
C GLY A 387 -9.43 12.71 6.31
N LEU A 388 -9.01 13.56 5.36
CA LEU A 388 -8.40 13.14 4.10
C LEU A 388 -6.88 13.24 4.10
N ALA A 389 -6.30 14.02 5.02
CA ALA A 389 -4.88 14.38 5.00
C ALA A 389 -3.94 13.15 4.94
N THR A 390 -4.21 12.14 5.76
CA THR A 390 -3.43 10.91 5.82
C THR A 390 -3.86 9.89 4.77
N PRO A 391 -5.16 9.51 4.66
CA PRO A 391 -5.55 8.43 3.75
C PRO A 391 -5.26 8.73 2.28
N THR A 392 -5.44 9.96 1.81
CA THR A 392 -5.16 10.28 0.39
C THR A 392 -3.68 10.19 0.03
N ALA A 393 -2.79 10.64 0.93
CA ALA A 393 -1.35 10.50 0.71
C ALA A 393 -0.89 9.03 0.76
N LEU A 394 -1.43 8.23 1.69
CA LEU A 394 -1.18 6.80 1.77
C LEU A 394 -1.64 6.07 0.51
N MET A 395 -2.89 6.32 0.05
CA MET A 395 -3.42 5.69 -1.17
C MET A 395 -2.56 5.98 -2.39
N VAL A 396 -2.13 7.25 -2.57
CA VAL A 396 -1.26 7.63 -3.68
C VAL A 396 0.13 7.01 -3.52
N GLY A 397 0.71 7.04 -2.33
CA GLY A 397 2.04 6.49 -2.06
C GLY A 397 2.10 4.97 -2.26
N MET A 398 1.17 4.22 -1.66
CA MET A 398 1.10 2.76 -1.82
C MET A 398 0.75 2.37 -3.26
N GLY A 399 -0.16 3.09 -3.90
CA GLY A 399 -0.49 2.86 -5.30
C GLY A 399 0.71 3.05 -6.22
N LYS A 400 1.49 4.13 -5.99
CA LYS A 400 2.72 4.37 -6.71
C LYS A 400 3.78 3.30 -6.43
N GLY A 401 3.90 2.84 -5.18
CA GLY A 401 4.76 1.70 -4.83
C GLY A 401 4.42 0.46 -5.65
N ALA A 402 3.15 0.11 -5.70
CA ALA A 402 2.68 -1.05 -6.47
C ALA A 402 2.93 -0.91 -7.98
N GLU A 403 2.78 0.29 -8.57
CA GLU A 403 3.13 0.58 -9.96
C GLU A 403 4.63 0.39 -10.24
N HIS A 404 5.49 0.54 -9.21
CA HIS A 404 6.94 0.35 -9.26
C HIS A 404 7.40 -0.94 -8.59
N HIS A 405 6.56 -1.96 -8.53
CA HIS A 405 6.89 -3.30 -7.99
C HIS A 405 7.31 -3.32 -6.51
N ILE A 406 6.88 -2.30 -5.74
CA ILE A 406 7.09 -2.19 -4.30
C ILE A 406 5.74 -2.37 -3.60
N LEU A 407 5.52 -3.53 -2.98
CA LEU A 407 4.31 -3.82 -2.21
C LEU A 407 4.56 -3.49 -0.73
N ILE A 408 3.70 -2.65 -0.16
CA ILE A 408 3.75 -2.25 1.24
C ILE A 408 2.51 -2.82 1.92
N LYS A 409 2.70 -3.65 2.94
CA LYS A 409 1.64 -4.43 3.58
C LYS A 409 0.61 -3.56 4.32
N ASP A 410 1.06 -2.47 4.93
CA ASP A 410 0.20 -1.56 5.69
C ASP A 410 0.81 -0.16 5.88
N ALA A 411 0.02 0.75 6.40
CA ALA A 411 0.45 2.11 6.69
C ALA A 411 1.50 2.20 7.80
N PHE A 412 1.55 1.22 8.71
CA PHE A 412 2.55 1.13 9.76
C PHE A 412 3.93 0.80 9.17
N ALA A 413 3.99 -0.15 8.23
CA ALA A 413 5.20 -0.50 7.49
C ALA A 413 5.75 0.72 6.75
N LEU A 414 4.88 1.47 6.05
CA LEU A 414 5.26 2.68 5.33
C LEU A 414 5.82 3.76 6.28
N GLU A 415 5.17 3.99 7.43
CA GLU A 415 5.63 4.99 8.39
C GLU A 415 6.96 4.60 9.06
N ASN A 416 7.19 3.30 9.34
CA ASN A 416 8.43 2.82 9.92
C ASN A 416 9.57 2.80 8.90
N LEU A 417 9.33 2.44 7.65
CA LEU A 417 10.32 2.47 6.58
C LEU A 417 10.92 3.88 6.40
N CYS A 418 10.12 4.93 6.61
CA CYS A 418 10.59 6.32 6.61
C CYS A 418 11.66 6.59 7.69
N LYS A 419 11.59 5.89 8.82
CA LYS A 419 12.44 6.10 10.01
C LYS A 419 13.70 5.24 10.02
N VAL A 420 13.85 4.34 9.05
CA VAL A 420 15.00 3.44 8.94
C VAL A 420 16.28 4.23 8.77
N ASP A 421 17.26 3.96 9.62
CA ASP A 421 18.61 4.49 9.60
C ASP A 421 19.68 3.42 9.38
N THR A 422 19.32 2.15 9.52
CA THR A 422 20.19 0.99 9.37
C THR A 422 19.51 -0.10 8.55
N VAL A 423 20.18 -0.57 7.50
CA VAL A 423 19.73 -1.68 6.66
C VAL A 423 20.67 -2.85 6.84
N VAL A 424 20.11 -4.00 7.15
CA VAL A 424 20.82 -5.28 7.25
C VAL A 424 20.42 -6.12 6.04
N LEU A 425 21.42 -6.48 5.23
CA LEU A 425 21.25 -7.26 4.00
C LEU A 425 21.76 -8.69 4.23
N ASP A 426 20.93 -9.67 3.90
CA ASP A 426 21.45 -11.02 3.68
C ASP A 426 22.27 -11.07 2.39
N LYS A 427 23.19 -12.03 2.26
CA LYS A 427 23.97 -12.20 1.04
C LYS A 427 23.19 -12.94 -0.04
N THR A 428 22.79 -14.16 0.28
CA THR A 428 22.28 -15.13 -0.71
C THR A 428 20.86 -14.78 -1.18
N GLY A 429 20.66 -14.67 -2.49
CA GLY A 429 19.35 -14.29 -3.05
C GLY A 429 18.96 -12.81 -2.86
N THR A 430 19.68 -12.06 -2.01
CA THR A 430 19.45 -10.63 -1.77
C THR A 430 20.48 -9.79 -2.51
N LEU A 431 21.76 -9.84 -2.12
CA LEU A 431 22.87 -9.18 -2.83
C LEU A 431 23.32 -9.98 -4.06
N THR A 432 23.10 -11.29 -4.04
CA THR A 432 23.46 -12.21 -5.11
C THR A 432 22.21 -12.72 -5.81
N GLU A 433 22.42 -13.37 -6.95
CA GLU A 433 21.33 -13.95 -7.78
C GLU A 433 20.61 -15.13 -7.08
N GLY A 434 21.24 -15.74 -6.07
CA GLY A 434 20.74 -16.90 -5.35
C GLY A 434 20.81 -18.21 -6.17
N VAL A 435 21.55 -18.19 -7.27
CA VAL A 435 21.78 -19.32 -8.15
C VAL A 435 23.28 -19.55 -8.25
N PRO A 436 23.85 -20.51 -7.49
CA PRO A 436 25.26 -20.85 -7.60
C PRO A 436 25.59 -21.35 -9.03
N GLU A 437 26.70 -20.91 -9.58
CA GLU A 437 27.22 -21.34 -10.88
C GLU A 437 28.67 -21.79 -10.77
N VAL A 438 29.09 -22.80 -11.56
CA VAL A 438 30.49 -23.13 -11.74
C VAL A 438 31.13 -22.03 -12.58
N THR A 439 31.95 -21.20 -11.94
CA THR A 439 32.61 -20.06 -12.61
C THR A 439 33.95 -20.47 -13.23
N ASP A 440 34.64 -21.41 -12.63
CA ASP A 440 35.94 -21.90 -13.08
C ASP A 440 36.07 -23.38 -12.78
N SER A 441 36.84 -24.08 -13.61
CA SER A 441 37.19 -25.49 -13.41
C SER A 441 38.64 -25.75 -13.83
N PHE A 442 39.31 -26.57 -13.08
CA PHE A 442 40.66 -27.02 -13.38
C PHE A 442 40.67 -28.54 -13.38
N TRP A 443 41.00 -29.14 -14.54
CA TRP A 443 41.14 -30.56 -14.71
C TRP A 443 42.61 -30.94 -14.67
N ILE A 444 42.96 -32.00 -13.92
CA ILE A 444 44.35 -32.49 -13.79
C ILE A 444 44.80 -33.12 -15.09
N SER A 445 43.91 -33.81 -15.79
CA SER A 445 44.06 -34.35 -17.12
C SER A 445 42.89 -33.91 -18.00
N GLU A 446 43.00 -34.10 -19.30
CA GLU A 446 41.88 -33.81 -20.20
C GLU A 446 40.62 -34.59 -19.78
N ALA A 447 39.50 -33.88 -19.62
CA ALA A 447 38.25 -34.47 -19.15
C ALA A 447 37.74 -35.49 -20.15
N SER A 448 37.74 -36.75 -19.77
CA SER A 448 37.12 -37.79 -20.59
C SER A 448 35.60 -37.78 -20.44
N ARG A 449 34.88 -38.28 -21.45
CA ARG A 449 33.44 -38.42 -21.42
C ARG A 449 32.97 -39.22 -20.21
N ASP A 450 33.63 -40.34 -19.94
CA ASP A 450 33.30 -41.20 -18.79
C ASP A 450 33.39 -40.45 -17.45
N MET A 451 34.39 -39.56 -17.28
CA MET A 451 34.52 -38.75 -16.08
C MET A 451 33.37 -37.73 -15.93
N LEU A 452 32.91 -37.15 -17.04
CA LEU A 452 31.78 -36.24 -17.05
C LEU A 452 30.43 -36.95 -16.79
N ASP A 453 30.23 -38.15 -17.36
CA ASP A 453 29.05 -38.98 -17.14
C ASP A 453 28.96 -39.44 -15.68
N ILE A 454 30.10 -39.86 -15.08
CA ILE A 454 30.17 -40.21 -13.67
C ILE A 454 29.86 -39.03 -12.76
N LEU A 455 30.46 -37.86 -13.04
CA LEU A 455 30.20 -36.62 -12.28
C LEU A 455 28.74 -36.22 -12.38
N TYR A 456 28.14 -36.27 -13.58
CA TYR A 456 26.74 -35.99 -13.81
C TYR A 456 25.81 -36.91 -13.01
N THR A 457 26.09 -38.22 -13.05
CA THR A 457 25.29 -39.23 -12.34
C THR A 457 25.42 -39.09 -10.82
N ALA A 458 26.61 -38.76 -10.31
CA ALA A 458 26.84 -38.51 -8.88
C ALA A 458 26.03 -37.28 -8.39
N GLU A 459 26.09 -36.17 -9.12
CA GLU A 459 25.42 -34.94 -8.73
C GLU A 459 23.89 -35.00 -8.96
N MET A 460 23.39 -35.82 -9.93
CA MET A 460 21.96 -36.06 -10.08
C MET A 460 21.30 -36.69 -8.84
N LYS A 461 22.06 -37.47 -8.09
CA LYS A 461 21.61 -38.17 -6.88
C LYS A 461 21.86 -37.32 -5.60
N SER A 462 22.48 -36.16 -5.73
CA SER A 462 22.80 -35.25 -4.64
C SER A 462 21.67 -34.23 -4.41
N GLU A 463 21.29 -34.06 -3.15
CA GLU A 463 20.34 -33.00 -2.74
C GLU A 463 21.04 -31.67 -2.36
N HIS A 464 22.35 -31.60 -2.53
CA HIS A 464 23.10 -30.40 -2.13
C HIS A 464 22.91 -29.24 -3.12
N PRO A 465 22.72 -27.99 -2.67
CA PRO A 465 22.53 -26.84 -3.57
C PRO A 465 23.61 -26.65 -4.62
N LEU A 466 24.87 -27.03 -4.33
CA LEU A 466 25.98 -26.94 -5.28
C LEU A 466 25.89 -27.98 -6.40
N ALA A 467 25.15 -29.06 -6.21
CA ALA A 467 24.94 -30.08 -7.23
C ALA A 467 24.23 -29.51 -8.46
N SER A 468 23.22 -28.68 -8.25
CA SER A 468 22.50 -28.02 -9.35
C SER A 468 23.40 -27.09 -10.18
N ALA A 469 24.41 -26.48 -9.57
CA ALA A 469 25.38 -25.66 -10.28
C ALA A 469 26.25 -26.53 -11.21
N ILE A 470 26.72 -27.66 -10.71
CA ILE A 470 27.54 -28.61 -11.48
C ILE A 470 26.70 -29.26 -12.60
N LEU A 471 25.48 -29.68 -12.32
CA LEU A 471 24.54 -30.21 -13.32
C LEU A 471 24.24 -29.19 -14.42
N SER A 472 24.02 -27.94 -14.07
CA SER A 472 23.76 -26.88 -15.05
C SER A 472 24.98 -26.62 -15.94
N TRP A 473 26.16 -26.65 -15.36
CA TRP A 473 27.41 -26.53 -16.11
C TRP A 473 27.64 -27.71 -17.06
N LEU A 474 27.31 -28.97 -16.61
CA LEU A 474 27.41 -30.18 -17.42
C LEU A 474 26.39 -30.27 -18.57
N LYS A 475 25.26 -29.58 -18.53
CA LYS A 475 24.27 -29.59 -19.63
C LYS A 475 24.85 -29.18 -20.99
N GLY A 476 25.93 -28.43 -21.02
CA GLY A 476 26.66 -28.05 -22.25
C GLY A 476 27.63 -29.14 -22.78
N THR A 477 27.86 -30.25 -22.02
CA THR A 477 28.91 -31.24 -22.32
C THR A 477 28.36 -32.56 -22.86
N GLU A 478 27.06 -32.68 -23.13
CA GLU A 478 26.39 -33.94 -23.54
C GLU A 478 26.58 -35.10 -22.55
N ALA A 479 26.86 -34.83 -21.27
CA ALA A 479 26.99 -35.84 -20.24
C ALA A 479 25.66 -36.59 -20.03
N ALA A 480 25.74 -37.91 -19.83
CA ALA A 480 24.60 -38.81 -19.70
C ALA A 480 24.63 -39.60 -18.40
N GLU A 481 23.47 -39.99 -17.91
CA GLU A 481 23.37 -40.86 -16.74
C GLU A 481 23.90 -42.28 -17.05
N ILE A 482 24.66 -42.82 -16.09
CA ILE A 482 25.21 -44.19 -16.14
C ILE A 482 24.74 -44.99 -14.93
N ASP A 483 24.82 -46.34 -15.03
CA ASP A 483 24.55 -47.21 -13.90
C ASP A 483 25.67 -47.14 -12.87
N ALA A 484 25.31 -47.01 -11.60
CA ALA A 484 26.22 -46.97 -10.47
C ALA A 484 26.00 -48.17 -9.53
N ASP A 485 27.08 -48.77 -9.06
CA ASP A 485 27.05 -49.94 -8.15
C ASP A 485 26.52 -49.55 -6.77
N SER A 486 26.91 -48.36 -6.27
CA SER A 486 26.45 -47.78 -5.00
C SER A 486 26.59 -46.27 -4.98
N PHE A 487 25.76 -45.61 -4.14
CA PHE A 487 25.82 -44.16 -3.88
C PHE A 487 25.67 -43.91 -2.39
N GLU A 488 26.47 -43.02 -1.83
CA GLU A 488 26.40 -42.60 -0.43
C GLU A 488 26.63 -41.09 -0.29
N SER A 489 25.78 -40.42 0.46
CA SER A 489 25.95 -39.00 0.86
C SER A 489 26.54 -38.96 2.25
N VAL A 490 27.71 -38.31 2.39
CA VAL A 490 28.42 -38.14 3.66
C VAL A 490 28.18 -36.71 4.16
N THR A 491 27.34 -36.60 5.18
CA THR A 491 26.92 -35.28 5.73
C THR A 491 28.09 -34.35 6.04
N GLY A 492 28.07 -33.15 5.47
CA GLY A 492 29.07 -32.11 5.67
C GLY A 492 30.42 -32.36 4.96
N ARG A 493 30.55 -33.40 4.18
CA ARG A 493 31.80 -33.71 3.44
C ARG A 493 31.61 -33.77 1.93
N GLY A 494 30.59 -34.51 1.44
CA GLY A 494 30.34 -34.70 0.02
C GLY A 494 29.59 -36.00 -0.29
N ILE A 495 29.71 -36.44 -1.53
CA ILE A 495 29.10 -37.69 -2.03
C ILE A 495 30.15 -38.62 -2.55
N GLN A 496 29.91 -39.93 -2.42
CA GLN A 496 30.75 -40.98 -3.03
C GLN A 496 29.85 -41.95 -3.77
N MET A 497 30.40 -42.47 -4.87
CA MET A 497 29.71 -43.40 -5.77
C MET A 497 30.68 -44.45 -6.29
N GLN A 498 30.26 -45.69 -6.35
CA GLN A 498 31.03 -46.76 -6.98
C GLN A 498 30.53 -47.03 -8.40
N VAL A 499 31.45 -47.12 -9.34
CA VAL A 499 31.21 -47.48 -10.72
C VAL A 499 32.26 -48.50 -11.15
N HIS A 500 31.82 -49.69 -11.55
CA HIS A 500 32.69 -50.81 -11.91
C HIS A 500 33.75 -51.16 -10.83
N GLY A 501 33.35 -51.04 -9.55
CA GLY A 501 34.21 -51.34 -8.41
C GLY A 501 35.21 -50.25 -8.07
N VAL A 502 35.22 -49.12 -8.76
CA VAL A 502 36.06 -47.94 -8.48
C VAL A 502 35.23 -46.87 -7.72
N THR A 503 35.79 -46.31 -6.66
CA THR A 503 35.11 -45.28 -5.87
C THR A 503 35.44 -43.90 -6.41
N TYR A 504 34.41 -43.16 -6.84
CA TYR A 504 34.45 -41.74 -7.20
C TYR A 504 33.85 -40.93 -6.09
N TRP A 505 34.36 -39.74 -5.87
CA TRP A 505 33.89 -38.86 -4.82
C TRP A 505 33.87 -37.38 -5.27
N VAL A 506 32.87 -36.64 -4.79
CA VAL A 506 32.76 -35.20 -5.00
C VAL A 506 32.52 -34.53 -3.63
N GLY A 507 33.28 -33.51 -3.29
CA GLY A 507 33.07 -32.87 -1.99
C GLY A 507 34.07 -31.81 -1.60
N SER A 508 34.05 -31.51 -0.29
CA SER A 508 34.89 -30.44 0.36
C SER A 508 36.33 -30.86 0.52
N LYS A 509 37.21 -29.92 0.94
CA LYS A 509 38.58 -30.18 1.29
C LYS A 509 38.74 -31.28 2.36
N GLY A 510 37.82 -31.33 3.34
CA GLY A 510 37.80 -32.39 4.33
C GLY A 510 37.55 -33.78 3.72
N PHE A 511 36.85 -33.83 2.59
CA PHE A 511 36.63 -35.09 1.88
C PHE A 511 37.86 -35.52 1.08
N LEU A 512 38.52 -34.58 0.40
CA LEU A 512 39.82 -34.78 -0.25
C LEU A 512 40.88 -35.33 0.75
N GLU A 513 40.93 -34.83 1.98
CA GLU A 513 41.80 -35.33 3.02
C GLU A 513 41.47 -36.78 3.46
N THR A 514 40.16 -37.12 3.47
CA THR A 514 39.71 -38.50 3.80
C THR A 514 40.24 -39.51 2.79
N PHE A 515 40.21 -39.19 1.50
CA PHE A 515 40.73 -40.02 0.42
C PHE A 515 42.23 -39.88 0.22
N LYS A 516 42.91 -39.02 1.00
CA LYS A 516 44.36 -38.73 0.93
C LYS A 516 44.80 -38.33 -0.48
N ALA A 517 43.93 -37.70 -1.25
CA ALA A 517 44.25 -37.24 -2.59
C ALA A 517 45.19 -36.01 -2.52
N MET A 518 46.20 -36.02 -3.39
CA MET A 518 47.18 -34.93 -3.43
C MET A 518 46.73 -33.86 -4.44
N VAL A 519 46.84 -32.59 -4.03
CA VAL A 519 46.61 -31.47 -4.92
C VAL A 519 47.89 -31.11 -5.66
N PRO A 520 47.96 -31.19 -7.00
CA PRO A 520 49.12 -30.75 -7.75
C PRO A 520 49.42 -29.25 -7.52
N PRO A 521 50.68 -28.83 -7.56
CA PRO A 521 51.07 -27.41 -7.31
C PRO A 521 50.37 -26.42 -8.26
N GLU A 522 50.00 -26.84 -9.46
CA GLU A 522 49.31 -26.04 -10.45
C GLU A 522 47.83 -25.78 -10.03
N ALA A 523 47.13 -26.84 -9.66
CA ALA A 523 45.77 -26.74 -9.12
C ALA A 523 45.78 -25.95 -7.78
N GLY A 524 46.78 -26.12 -6.94
CA GLY A 524 46.93 -25.41 -5.69
C GLY A 524 47.02 -23.90 -5.86
N ARG A 525 47.66 -23.40 -6.90
CA ARG A 525 47.71 -21.95 -7.21
C ARG A 525 46.35 -21.40 -7.61
N GLU A 526 45.60 -22.12 -8.43
CA GLU A 526 44.24 -21.71 -8.83
C GLU A 526 43.27 -21.77 -7.65
N ILE A 527 43.33 -22.82 -6.82
CA ILE A 527 42.52 -22.92 -5.60
C ILE A 527 42.72 -21.72 -4.69
N ILE A 528 43.99 -21.33 -4.43
CA ILE A 528 44.29 -20.18 -3.59
C ILE A 528 43.68 -18.90 -4.19
N ARG A 529 43.82 -18.68 -5.48
CA ARG A 529 43.25 -17.53 -6.18
C ARG A 529 41.72 -17.53 -6.06
N TRP A 530 41.05 -18.67 -6.32
CA TRP A 530 39.61 -18.77 -6.24
C TRP A 530 39.08 -18.61 -4.81
N GLU A 531 39.83 -19.14 -3.80
CA GLU A 531 39.52 -18.88 -2.40
C GLU A 531 39.74 -17.40 -2.04
N GLU A 532 40.70 -16.69 -2.64
CA GLU A 532 40.88 -15.26 -2.51
C GLU A 532 39.74 -14.46 -3.14
N ASP A 533 39.20 -14.94 -4.25
CA ASP A 533 38.01 -14.39 -4.89
C ASP A 533 36.68 -14.74 -4.14
N GLY A 534 36.75 -15.45 -3.02
CA GLY A 534 35.58 -15.80 -2.18
C GLY A 534 34.72 -16.92 -2.74
N LYS A 535 35.24 -17.75 -3.67
CA LYS A 535 34.50 -18.85 -4.30
C LYS A 535 34.53 -20.12 -3.44
N SER A 536 33.48 -20.92 -3.52
CA SER A 536 33.39 -22.23 -2.89
C SER A 536 34.10 -23.26 -3.75
N ILE A 537 35.02 -24.02 -3.16
CA ILE A 537 35.81 -25.02 -3.89
C ILE A 537 35.20 -26.41 -3.70
N VAL A 538 34.93 -27.09 -4.80
CA VAL A 538 34.48 -28.49 -4.87
C VAL A 538 35.54 -29.32 -5.56
N TYR A 539 35.92 -30.44 -4.93
CA TYR A 539 36.92 -31.37 -5.41
C TYR A 539 36.23 -32.61 -5.97
N TYR A 540 36.66 -33.06 -7.12
CA TYR A 540 36.20 -34.31 -7.76
C TYR A 540 37.39 -35.25 -7.94
N GLY A 541 37.27 -36.47 -7.49
CA GLY A 541 38.35 -37.46 -7.56
C GLY A 541 37.84 -38.91 -7.62
N TRP A 542 38.77 -39.81 -7.84
CA TRP A 542 38.60 -41.26 -7.73
C TRP A 542 39.67 -41.85 -6.82
N GLU A 543 39.28 -42.81 -5.98
CA GLU A 543 40.17 -43.41 -5.01
C GLU A 543 41.02 -42.33 -4.30
N SER A 544 42.37 -42.36 -4.47
CA SER A 544 43.32 -41.39 -3.89
C SER A 544 43.83 -40.35 -4.90
N GLU A 545 43.22 -40.22 -6.07
CA GLU A 545 43.62 -39.29 -7.12
C GLU A 545 42.58 -38.17 -7.31
N LEU A 546 43.06 -36.94 -7.41
CA LEU A 546 42.24 -35.76 -7.77
C LEU A 546 42.10 -35.72 -9.29
N LEU A 547 40.85 -35.59 -9.78
CA LEU A 547 40.54 -35.46 -11.20
C LEU A 547 40.31 -34.03 -11.61
N ALA A 548 39.50 -33.31 -10.82
CA ALA A 548 39.19 -31.89 -11.09
C ALA A 548 38.95 -31.10 -9.80
N VAL A 549 39.06 -29.81 -9.94
CA VAL A 549 38.66 -28.83 -8.94
C VAL A 549 37.72 -27.80 -9.61
N MET A 550 36.61 -27.53 -9.00
CA MET A 550 35.61 -26.61 -9.50
C MET A 550 35.41 -25.47 -8.50
N ALA A 551 35.34 -24.23 -8.99
CA ALA A 551 35.01 -23.07 -8.19
C ALA A 551 33.57 -22.68 -8.48
N ILE A 552 32.77 -22.62 -7.43
CA ILE A 552 31.36 -22.26 -7.48
C ILE A 552 31.15 -20.94 -6.76
N SER A 553 30.47 -20.03 -7.39
CA SER A 553 30.14 -18.73 -6.81
C SER A 553 28.71 -18.34 -7.13
N ASP A 554 28.07 -17.66 -6.20
CA ASP A 554 26.80 -16.99 -6.39
C ASP A 554 27.09 -15.53 -6.78
N ARG A 555 26.77 -15.15 -8.01
CA ARG A 555 27.10 -13.85 -8.58
C ARG A 555 26.37 -12.72 -7.89
N LEU A 556 27.05 -11.61 -7.65
CA LEU A 556 26.42 -10.36 -7.22
C LEU A 556 25.45 -9.89 -8.32
N LYS A 557 24.26 -9.42 -7.90
CA LYS A 557 23.32 -8.79 -8.83
C LYS A 557 23.95 -7.52 -9.41
N PRO A 558 23.70 -7.20 -10.68
CA PRO A 558 24.28 -6.01 -11.34
C PRO A 558 24.00 -4.70 -10.58
N THR A 559 22.84 -4.62 -9.92
CA THR A 559 22.38 -3.41 -9.22
C THR A 559 22.76 -3.35 -7.74
N SER A 560 23.42 -4.39 -7.19
CA SER A 560 23.77 -4.42 -5.76
C SER A 560 24.71 -3.30 -5.33
N GLY A 561 25.72 -2.98 -6.16
CA GLY A 561 26.66 -1.88 -5.90
C GLY A 561 25.97 -0.52 -5.86
N GLU A 562 25.18 -0.22 -6.89
CA GLU A 562 24.44 1.05 -7.01
C GLU A 562 23.41 1.20 -5.89
N ALA A 563 22.74 0.13 -5.48
CA ALA A 563 21.75 0.15 -4.39
C ALA A 563 22.43 0.44 -3.03
N VAL A 564 23.56 -0.18 -2.74
CA VAL A 564 24.34 0.07 -1.51
C VAL A 564 24.86 1.50 -1.47
N GLU A 565 25.36 2.02 -2.59
CA GLU A 565 25.82 3.41 -2.70
C GLU A 565 24.65 4.40 -2.48
N ALA A 566 23.52 4.17 -3.13
CA ALA A 566 22.31 4.99 -2.95
C ALA A 566 21.80 5.01 -1.50
N LEU A 567 21.88 3.88 -0.78
CA LEU A 567 21.53 3.81 0.65
C LEU A 567 22.48 4.66 1.50
N LYS A 568 23.80 4.59 1.24
CA LYS A 568 24.81 5.39 1.93
C LYS A 568 24.64 6.90 1.67
N GLU A 569 24.35 7.29 0.43
CA GLU A 569 24.02 8.69 0.09
C GLU A 569 22.79 9.20 0.85
N MET A 570 21.84 8.32 1.15
CA MET A 570 20.68 8.66 1.98
C MET A 570 20.99 8.75 3.48
N GLY A 571 22.24 8.51 3.88
CA GLY A 571 22.70 8.49 5.28
C GLY A 571 22.29 7.23 6.04
N ILE A 572 22.04 6.12 5.33
CA ILE A 572 21.64 4.84 5.90
C ILE A 572 22.89 3.96 6.07
N GLU A 573 23.06 3.40 7.26
CA GLU A 573 24.13 2.47 7.57
C GLU A 573 23.80 1.09 7.01
N VAL A 574 24.73 0.49 6.25
CA VAL A 574 24.52 -0.81 5.60
C VAL A 574 25.36 -1.87 6.27
N HIS A 575 24.72 -2.98 6.65
CA HIS A 575 25.33 -4.16 7.27
C HIS A 575 25.10 -5.39 6.40
N LEU A 576 26.13 -6.24 6.29
CA LEU A 576 26.05 -7.53 5.61
C LEU A 576 26.03 -8.65 6.64
N LEU A 577 25.03 -9.55 6.56
CA LEU A 577 25.01 -10.80 7.31
C LEU A 577 25.05 -11.98 6.34
N THR A 578 25.86 -12.99 6.64
CA THR A 578 25.92 -14.21 5.82
C THR A 578 26.29 -15.42 6.66
N GLY A 579 25.73 -16.57 6.30
CA GLY A 579 26.16 -17.87 6.80
C GLY A 579 27.48 -18.36 6.18
N ASP A 580 27.97 -17.66 5.16
CA ASP A 580 29.26 -18.03 4.53
C ASP A 580 30.43 -17.71 5.44
N GLY A 581 31.57 -18.37 5.13
CA GLY A 581 32.81 -18.17 5.84
C GLY A 581 33.35 -16.73 5.74
N LYS A 582 34.18 -16.38 6.71
CA LYS A 582 34.70 -15.03 6.89
C LYS A 582 35.33 -14.43 5.61
N ARG A 583 36.07 -15.22 4.85
CA ARG A 583 36.81 -14.79 3.65
C ARG A 583 35.84 -14.34 2.53
N THR A 584 34.81 -15.12 2.27
CA THR A 584 33.74 -14.76 1.30
C THR A 584 33.01 -13.49 1.72
N ALA A 585 32.66 -13.37 3.01
CA ALA A 585 32.00 -12.19 3.54
C ALA A 585 32.88 -10.92 3.41
N GLU A 586 34.15 -11.04 3.68
CA GLU A 586 35.15 -9.96 3.53
C GLU A 586 35.27 -9.49 2.08
N THR A 587 35.35 -10.42 1.14
CA THR A 587 35.44 -10.13 -0.30
C THR A 587 34.21 -9.39 -0.78
N VAL A 588 33.01 -9.89 -0.47
CA VAL A 588 31.73 -9.26 -0.86
C VAL A 588 31.59 -7.88 -0.20
N ALA A 589 31.92 -7.76 1.07
CA ALA A 589 31.87 -6.49 1.80
C ALA A 589 32.83 -5.45 1.18
N ALA A 590 34.05 -5.87 0.80
CA ALA A 590 35.01 -4.99 0.12
C ALA A 590 34.55 -4.56 -1.27
N MET A 591 33.99 -5.50 -2.07
CA MET A 591 33.44 -5.18 -3.42
C MET A 591 32.33 -4.14 -3.38
N LEU A 592 31.48 -4.16 -2.33
CA LEU A 592 30.35 -3.27 -2.14
C LEU A 592 30.66 -2.08 -1.20
N ASP A 593 31.90 -1.94 -0.74
CA ASP A 593 32.32 -0.95 0.25
C ASP A 593 31.44 -0.97 1.52
N ILE A 594 31.02 -2.15 1.98
CA ILE A 594 30.26 -2.32 3.22
C ILE A 594 31.24 -2.45 4.39
N ARG A 595 31.15 -1.55 5.37
CA ARG A 595 32.10 -1.51 6.53
C ARG A 595 31.74 -2.52 7.62
N HIS A 596 30.44 -2.82 7.75
CA HIS A 596 29.91 -3.69 8.81
C HIS A 596 29.45 -5.01 8.21
N TYR A 597 30.16 -6.09 8.51
CA TYR A 597 29.77 -7.43 8.07
C TYR A 597 29.97 -8.44 9.20
N LYS A 598 29.18 -9.52 9.17
CA LYS A 598 29.31 -10.67 10.07
C LYS A 598 29.16 -11.95 9.25
N ALA A 599 30.16 -12.82 9.37
CA ALA A 599 30.25 -14.11 8.70
C ALA A 599 29.90 -15.27 9.64
N ASP A 600 29.75 -16.47 9.11
CA ASP A 600 29.47 -17.71 9.84
C ASP A 600 28.23 -17.59 10.76
N VAL A 601 27.17 -16.85 10.31
CA VAL A 601 26.01 -16.50 11.13
C VAL A 601 24.93 -17.55 10.97
N LEU A 602 24.49 -18.13 12.09
CA LEU A 602 23.30 -19.01 12.13
C LEU A 602 22.02 -18.16 12.10
N PRO A 603 20.86 -18.74 11.72
CA PRO A 603 19.58 -18.02 11.72
C PRO A 603 19.24 -17.33 13.04
N SER A 604 19.50 -17.97 14.19
CA SER A 604 19.33 -17.40 15.53
C SER A 604 20.23 -16.20 15.80
N ASP A 605 21.46 -16.22 15.27
CA ASP A 605 22.44 -15.16 15.49
C ASP A 605 22.11 -13.91 14.69
N LYS A 606 21.40 -14.06 13.54
CA LYS A 606 20.89 -12.95 12.76
C LYS A 606 19.85 -12.16 13.57
N GLU A 607 18.93 -12.84 14.27
CA GLU A 607 17.97 -12.19 15.17
C GLU A 607 18.66 -11.42 16.30
N GLU A 608 19.66 -12.04 16.95
CA GLU A 608 20.39 -11.42 18.05
C GLU A 608 21.17 -10.17 17.57
N TYR A 609 21.74 -10.23 16.38
CA TYR A 609 22.42 -9.09 15.78
C TYR A 609 21.48 -7.90 15.57
N ILE A 610 20.28 -8.13 15.01
CA ILE A 610 19.25 -7.09 14.86
C ILE A 610 18.86 -6.53 16.23
N ARG A 611 18.66 -7.40 17.22
CA ARG A 611 18.33 -6.98 18.60
C ARG A 611 19.42 -6.09 19.20
N SER A 612 20.69 -6.38 18.93
CA SER A 612 21.81 -5.56 19.41
C SER A 612 21.82 -4.16 18.78
N LEU A 613 21.52 -4.05 17.48
CA LEU A 613 21.39 -2.77 16.80
C LEU A 613 20.21 -1.95 17.34
N GLN A 614 19.07 -2.60 17.54
CA GLN A 614 17.89 -1.95 18.15
C GLN A 614 18.16 -1.49 19.58
N ALA A 615 18.91 -2.26 20.38
CA ALA A 615 19.33 -1.86 21.73
C ALA A 615 20.28 -0.64 21.71
N ALA A 616 21.05 -0.46 20.63
CA ALA A 616 21.84 0.74 20.39
C ALA A 616 21.01 1.95 19.88
N GLY A 617 19.67 1.81 19.81
CA GLY A 617 18.76 2.88 19.38
C GLY A 617 18.58 3.00 17.88
N LYS A 618 19.09 2.06 17.08
CA LYS A 618 18.93 2.05 15.62
C LYS A 618 17.55 1.60 15.19
N LYS A 619 17.08 2.13 14.07
CA LYS A 619 15.86 1.68 13.37
C LYS A 619 16.25 0.80 12.19
N VAL A 620 16.06 -0.51 12.39
CA VAL A 620 16.63 -1.55 11.55
C VAL A 620 15.61 -2.08 10.53
N ALA A 621 15.96 -2.03 9.24
CA ALA A 621 15.32 -2.84 8.22
C ALA A 621 16.16 -4.09 7.92
N MET A 622 15.53 -5.27 7.91
CA MET A 622 16.13 -6.52 7.46
C MET A 622 15.63 -6.86 6.07
N VAL A 623 16.55 -7.17 5.16
CA VAL A 623 16.26 -7.59 3.78
C VAL A 623 16.78 -9.00 3.57
N GLY A 624 15.90 -9.90 3.12
CA GLY A 624 16.25 -11.30 2.90
C GLY A 624 15.27 -11.99 1.96
N ASP A 625 15.53 -13.28 1.67
CA ASP A 625 14.69 -14.13 0.83
C ASP A 625 13.53 -14.83 1.59
N GLY A 626 13.55 -14.76 2.91
CA GLY A 626 12.49 -15.20 3.84
C GLY A 626 12.56 -16.64 4.30
N ILE A 627 13.27 -17.54 3.64
CA ILE A 627 13.31 -18.95 4.05
C ILE A 627 14.20 -19.11 5.29
N ASN A 628 15.42 -18.59 5.21
CA ASN A 628 16.44 -18.72 6.25
C ASN A 628 16.43 -17.56 7.24
N ASP A 629 15.75 -16.46 6.90
CA ASP A 629 15.80 -15.19 7.61
C ASP A 629 14.51 -14.85 8.37
N SER A 630 13.55 -15.78 8.43
CA SER A 630 12.21 -15.54 8.99
C SER A 630 12.23 -14.96 10.41
N GLN A 631 13.13 -15.44 11.28
CA GLN A 631 13.28 -14.94 12.65
C GLN A 631 13.85 -13.51 12.68
N ALA A 632 14.86 -13.24 11.86
CA ALA A 632 15.47 -11.93 11.73
C ALA A 632 14.51 -10.91 11.11
N LEU A 633 13.76 -11.31 10.06
CA LEU A 633 12.71 -10.50 9.45
C LEU A 633 11.61 -10.15 10.45
N ALA A 634 11.13 -11.13 11.21
CA ALA A 634 10.09 -10.90 12.23
C ALA A 634 10.57 -9.98 13.37
N ARG A 635 11.87 -9.95 13.66
CA ARG A 635 12.46 -9.11 14.71
C ARG A 635 12.69 -7.68 14.30
N ALA A 636 12.99 -7.42 13.04
CA ALA A 636 13.34 -6.09 12.52
C ALA A 636 12.19 -5.08 12.68
N ASP A 637 12.51 -3.77 12.75
CA ASP A 637 11.49 -2.71 12.75
C ASP A 637 10.73 -2.67 11.41
N VAL A 638 11.41 -3.05 10.32
CA VAL A 638 10.82 -3.26 8.99
C VAL A 638 11.42 -4.52 8.36
N SER A 639 10.57 -5.46 7.99
CA SER A 639 10.96 -6.64 7.23
C SER A 639 10.72 -6.42 5.74
N ILE A 640 11.72 -6.74 4.91
CA ILE A 640 11.69 -6.55 3.47
C ILE A 640 12.03 -7.87 2.80
N ALA A 641 11.12 -8.41 1.98
CA ALA A 641 11.35 -9.63 1.20
C ALA A 641 11.65 -9.29 -0.26
N MET A 642 12.57 -10.06 -0.86
CA MET A 642 12.88 -10.00 -2.29
C MET A 642 11.98 -10.96 -3.08
N GLY A 643 11.52 -10.54 -4.26
CA GLY A 643 10.41 -11.14 -5.03
C GLY A 643 10.57 -12.55 -5.59
N LYS A 644 11.75 -13.14 -5.52
CA LYS A 644 11.91 -14.60 -5.73
C LYS A 644 11.74 -15.40 -4.44
N GLY A 645 11.44 -14.71 -3.32
CA GLY A 645 11.12 -15.34 -2.03
C GLY A 645 9.86 -16.19 -2.12
N THR A 646 9.82 -17.24 -1.31
CA THR A 646 8.67 -18.14 -1.22
C THR A 646 7.40 -17.39 -0.79
N ASP A 647 6.24 -17.99 -1.04
CA ASP A 647 4.93 -17.47 -0.56
C ASP A 647 4.96 -17.13 0.94
N ILE A 648 5.77 -17.85 1.73
CA ILE A 648 5.98 -17.62 3.17
C ILE A 648 6.67 -16.27 3.44
N ALA A 649 7.63 -15.86 2.62
CA ALA A 649 8.31 -14.58 2.78
C ALA A 649 7.38 -13.39 2.52
N MET A 650 6.50 -13.50 1.53
CA MET A 650 5.50 -12.48 1.23
C MET A 650 4.46 -12.32 2.35
N ASP A 651 4.11 -13.41 3.04
CA ASP A 651 3.17 -13.35 4.16
C ASP A 651 3.73 -12.67 5.40
N VAL A 652 5.03 -12.83 5.68
CA VAL A 652 5.69 -12.30 6.88
C VAL A 652 6.22 -10.89 6.68
N ALA A 653 6.66 -10.54 5.47
CA ALA A 653 7.30 -9.27 5.20
C ALA A 653 6.34 -8.07 5.27
N MET A 654 6.81 -6.96 5.82
CA MET A 654 6.11 -5.67 5.81
C MET A 654 6.20 -4.97 4.45
N VAL A 655 7.28 -5.22 3.71
CA VAL A 655 7.49 -4.71 2.36
C VAL A 655 7.97 -5.85 1.48
N THR A 656 7.40 -6.00 0.30
CA THR A 656 7.83 -6.98 -0.70
C THR A 656 8.28 -6.25 -1.97
N LEU A 657 9.50 -6.51 -2.39
CA LEU A 657 10.04 -6.06 -3.67
C LEU A 657 9.79 -7.16 -4.68
N ILE A 658 8.87 -6.97 -5.63
CA ILE A 658 8.37 -8.03 -6.53
C ILE A 658 9.49 -8.55 -7.45
N THR A 659 10.44 -7.70 -7.81
CA THR A 659 11.56 -8.05 -8.68
C THR A 659 12.82 -8.38 -7.88
N SER A 660 13.79 -8.97 -8.55
CA SER A 660 15.11 -9.22 -7.97
C SER A 660 16.02 -7.98 -7.97
N ASP A 661 15.55 -6.85 -8.51
CA ASP A 661 16.32 -5.60 -8.56
C ASP A 661 16.45 -4.95 -7.17
N LEU A 662 17.67 -4.85 -6.67
CA LEU A 662 17.93 -4.27 -5.35
C LEU A 662 17.76 -2.75 -5.32
N MET A 663 17.75 -2.05 -6.49
CA MET A 663 17.45 -0.61 -6.56
C MET A 663 16.06 -0.26 -6.06
N LEU A 664 15.13 -1.20 -6.05
CA LEU A 664 13.81 -0.99 -5.43
C LEU A 664 13.88 -0.71 -3.92
N LEU A 665 14.95 -1.12 -3.24
CA LEU A 665 15.11 -0.90 -1.80
C LEU A 665 15.32 0.59 -1.46
N PRO A 666 16.32 1.31 -2.02
CA PRO A 666 16.43 2.75 -1.82
C PRO A 666 15.20 3.50 -2.34
N ASP A 667 14.55 3.04 -3.42
CA ASP A 667 13.34 3.65 -3.94
C ASP A 667 12.15 3.48 -2.99
N ALA A 668 11.98 2.32 -2.36
CA ALA A 668 10.97 2.09 -1.33
C ALA A 668 11.14 3.07 -0.15
N ILE A 669 12.37 3.26 0.31
CA ILE A 669 12.67 4.20 1.40
C ILE A 669 12.43 5.65 0.96
N ARG A 670 12.81 6.04 -0.25
CA ARG A 670 12.52 7.38 -0.82
C ARG A 670 11.02 7.63 -0.91
N LEU A 671 10.27 6.64 -1.42
CA LEU A 671 8.81 6.70 -1.53
C LEU A 671 8.17 6.88 -0.16
N SER A 672 8.60 6.10 0.82
CA SER A 672 8.10 6.22 2.20
C SER A 672 8.38 7.60 2.77
N LYS A 673 9.62 8.12 2.69
CA LYS A 673 10.00 9.46 3.16
C LYS A 673 9.16 10.56 2.49
N ARG A 674 8.89 10.46 1.19
CA ARG A 674 8.06 11.42 0.45
C ARG A 674 6.60 11.35 0.86
N THR A 675 6.08 10.13 1.02
CA THR A 675 4.67 9.92 1.42
C THR A 675 4.42 10.48 2.82
N VAL A 676 5.27 10.17 3.79
CA VAL A 676 5.17 10.67 5.17
C VAL A 676 5.33 12.19 5.20
N ARG A 677 6.25 12.77 4.42
CA ARG A 677 6.37 14.23 4.27
C ARG A 677 5.10 14.84 3.71
N SER A 678 4.47 14.21 2.71
CA SER A 678 3.19 14.67 2.16
C SER A 678 2.07 14.63 3.21
N ILE A 679 2.03 13.57 4.06
CA ILE A 679 1.10 13.49 5.19
C ILE A 679 1.28 14.68 6.14
N HIS A 680 2.50 14.98 6.56
CA HIS A 680 2.79 16.11 7.45
C HIS A 680 2.39 17.46 6.83
N GLN A 681 2.69 17.65 5.53
CA GLN A 681 2.26 18.84 4.80
C GLN A 681 0.73 18.96 4.71
N ASN A 682 0.04 17.85 4.46
CA ASN A 682 -1.42 17.81 4.43
C ASN A 682 -2.02 18.18 5.78
N LEU A 683 -1.48 17.64 6.87
CA LEU A 683 -1.91 17.98 8.22
C LEU A 683 -1.66 19.46 8.52
N PHE A 684 -0.51 20.00 8.15
CA PHE A 684 -0.22 21.43 8.28
C PHE A 684 -1.27 22.28 7.55
N TRP A 685 -1.57 21.98 6.27
CA TRP A 685 -2.58 22.71 5.52
C TRP A 685 -3.98 22.55 6.11
N ALA A 686 -4.34 21.36 6.58
CA ALA A 686 -5.64 21.12 7.22
C ALA A 686 -5.85 21.93 8.50
N PHE A 687 -4.78 22.18 9.27
CA PHE A 687 -4.86 22.92 10.53
C PHE A 687 -4.69 24.45 10.37
N ILE A 688 -3.83 24.91 9.46
CA ILE A 688 -3.46 26.32 9.37
C ILE A 688 -4.66 27.21 9.02
N TYR A 689 -5.56 26.72 8.14
CA TYR A 689 -6.78 27.45 7.79
C TYR A 689 -7.68 27.68 9.02
N ASN A 690 -7.79 26.69 9.89
CA ASN A 690 -8.59 26.78 11.12
C ASN A 690 -7.88 27.66 12.17
N LEU A 691 -6.59 27.50 12.34
CA LEU A 691 -5.78 28.25 13.31
C LEU A 691 -5.82 29.76 13.05
N ILE A 692 -5.75 30.15 11.78
CA ILE A 692 -5.85 31.57 11.39
C ILE A 692 -7.31 32.00 11.28
N GLY A 693 -8.18 31.16 10.74
CA GLY A 693 -9.56 31.47 10.43
C GLY A 693 -10.44 31.68 11.66
N ILE A 694 -10.26 30.88 12.72
CA ILE A 694 -11.08 31.00 13.94
C ILE A 694 -10.92 32.36 14.63
N PRO A 695 -9.72 32.88 14.91
CA PRO A 695 -9.55 34.22 15.46
C PRO A 695 -10.10 35.34 14.57
N LEU A 696 -9.92 35.21 13.23
CA LEU A 696 -10.49 36.18 12.29
C LEU A 696 -12.01 36.17 12.30
N ALA A 697 -12.63 34.97 12.32
CA ALA A 697 -14.07 34.79 12.41
C ALA A 697 -14.64 35.28 13.75
N ALA A 698 -13.90 35.10 14.83
CA ALA A 698 -14.26 35.64 16.15
C ALA A 698 -14.21 37.18 16.21
N GLY A 699 -13.59 37.83 15.22
CA GLY A 699 -13.54 39.30 15.12
C GLY A 699 -12.35 39.96 15.83
N VAL A 700 -11.23 39.22 16.01
CA VAL A 700 -10.02 39.77 16.67
C VAL A 700 -9.48 41.00 15.97
N LEU A 701 -9.64 41.12 14.64
CA LEU A 701 -9.20 42.27 13.86
C LEU A 701 -10.22 43.44 13.83
N PHE A 702 -11.44 43.22 14.29
CA PHE A 702 -12.51 44.25 14.25
C PHE A 702 -12.14 45.55 14.98
N PRO A 703 -11.54 45.49 16.19
CA PRO A 703 -11.17 46.75 16.88
C PRO A 703 -10.08 47.56 16.17
N VAL A 704 -9.27 46.90 15.29
CA VAL A 704 -8.14 47.55 14.61
C VAL A 704 -8.55 48.17 13.28
N ASN A 705 -9.32 47.44 12.47
CA ASN A 705 -9.63 47.82 11.09
C ASN A 705 -11.11 47.64 10.68
N GLY A 706 -11.99 47.28 11.62
CA GLY A 706 -13.41 47.01 11.35
C GLY A 706 -13.68 45.74 10.56
N LEU A 707 -12.66 44.86 10.33
CA LEU A 707 -12.79 43.66 9.50
C LEU A 707 -13.46 42.55 10.28
N LEU A 708 -14.57 42.07 9.74
CA LEU A 708 -15.27 40.89 10.21
C LEU A 708 -15.32 39.83 9.09
N LEU A 709 -14.98 38.61 9.40
CA LEU A 709 -15.02 37.54 8.41
C LEU A 709 -16.47 37.13 8.13
N ASN A 710 -16.90 37.30 6.88
CA ASN A 710 -18.23 36.86 6.44
C ASN A 710 -18.30 35.33 6.41
N PRO A 711 -19.39 34.68 6.92
CA PRO A 711 -19.58 33.24 6.89
C PRO A 711 -19.43 32.59 5.49
N MET A 712 -19.78 33.33 4.42
CA MET A 712 -19.59 32.89 3.04
C MET A 712 -18.11 32.71 2.68
N LEU A 713 -17.26 33.70 3.05
CA LEU A 713 -15.81 33.63 2.84
C LEU A 713 -15.18 32.51 3.70
N ALA A 714 -15.69 32.30 4.91
CA ALA A 714 -15.29 31.20 5.77
C ALA A 714 -15.56 29.87 5.11
N SER A 715 -16.74 29.66 4.52
CA SER A 715 -17.09 28.41 3.83
C SER A 715 -16.27 28.20 2.54
N ALA A 716 -15.97 29.26 1.81
CA ALA A 716 -15.08 29.20 0.65
C ALA A 716 -13.66 28.77 1.05
N ALA A 717 -13.09 29.35 2.10
CA ALA A 717 -11.76 29.00 2.62
C ALA A 717 -11.69 27.52 3.02
N MET A 718 -12.75 26.97 3.62
CA MET A 718 -12.84 25.56 3.98
C MET A 718 -12.87 24.62 2.75
N ALA A 719 -13.58 24.99 1.69
CA ALA A 719 -13.57 24.25 0.44
C ALA A 719 -12.16 24.19 -0.17
N PHE A 720 -11.44 25.34 -0.16
CA PHE A 720 -10.06 25.42 -0.64
C PHE A 720 -9.07 24.62 0.22
N SER A 721 -9.29 24.54 1.54
CA SER A 721 -8.47 23.69 2.42
C SER A 721 -8.47 22.23 1.97
N SER A 722 -9.64 21.66 1.71
CA SER A 722 -9.78 20.29 1.22
C SER A 722 -9.08 20.09 -0.14
N VAL A 723 -9.25 21.04 -1.07
CA VAL A 723 -8.59 21.00 -2.38
C VAL A 723 -7.06 21.03 -2.24
N SER A 724 -6.52 21.87 -1.35
CA SER A 724 -5.08 21.99 -1.11
C SER A 724 -4.47 20.67 -0.65
N VAL A 725 -5.10 19.98 0.29
CA VAL A 725 -4.67 18.68 0.81
C VAL A 725 -4.63 17.63 -0.29
N VAL A 726 -5.67 17.58 -1.11
CA VAL A 726 -5.75 16.58 -2.19
C VAL A 726 -4.74 16.86 -3.29
N LEU A 727 -4.60 18.11 -3.74
CA LEU A 727 -3.62 18.49 -4.75
C LEU A 727 -2.19 18.20 -4.28
N ASN A 728 -1.89 18.42 -2.99
CA ASN A 728 -0.58 18.08 -2.43
C ASN A 728 -0.34 16.56 -2.45
N SER A 729 -1.36 15.74 -2.12
CA SER A 729 -1.27 14.28 -2.21
C SER A 729 -1.07 13.82 -3.66
N LEU A 730 -1.81 14.38 -4.62
CA LEU A 730 -1.68 14.03 -6.04
C LEU A 730 -0.33 14.41 -6.63
N ARG A 731 0.36 15.44 -6.09
CA ARG A 731 1.73 15.80 -6.49
C ARG A 731 2.70 14.64 -6.32
N LEU A 732 2.45 13.75 -5.34
CA LEU A 732 3.25 12.55 -5.13
C LEU A 732 3.22 11.61 -6.34
N LYS A 733 2.10 11.55 -7.07
CA LYS A 733 1.95 10.72 -8.27
C LYS A 733 2.95 11.12 -9.37
N TRP A 734 3.21 12.43 -9.53
CA TRP A 734 4.10 12.96 -10.57
C TRP A 734 5.57 13.08 -10.14
N SER A 735 5.89 12.81 -8.86
CA SER A 735 7.28 12.84 -8.42
C SER A 735 8.04 11.64 -9.01
N LYS A 736 9.27 11.81 -9.52
CA LYS A 736 10.16 10.67 -9.86
C LYS A 736 10.58 9.98 -8.56
N LEU A 737 10.69 8.66 -8.57
CA LEU A 737 11.26 7.87 -7.45
C LEU A 737 12.75 8.01 -7.41
#